data_2a2105dd9444f491c4c30dea29f1228f
#
_entry.id   2a2105dd9444f491c4c30dea29f1228f
#
_cell.length_a   1.000
_cell.length_b   1.000
_cell.length_c   1.000
_cell.angle_alpha   90.00
_cell.angle_beta   90.00
_cell.angle_gamma   90.00
#
_symmetry.space_group_name_H-M   'P 1'
#
loop_
_entity.id
_entity.type
_entity.pdbx_description
1 polymer ?
#
loop_
_entity_poly.entity_id
_entity_poly.type
_entity_poly.pdbx_seq_one_letter_code
_entity_poly.pdbx_strand_id
1 'polypeptide(L)'
;MAELLYRLGRASARRARTVIALWLALLVVAGGAFFLFSGELEDGFSIPGTATDQVNQRLKTEFEGMGGGAGTIIYETDDGEPFTDEQKEAIGERVDLATDVDGVENVVDPFSTEDERAEQVELLQDGREQIDDARAEAEAGQEELDENRAQAEAAGMLDQMEEALDGGQDQLDQGLETLEAEEEQLEQGEALMEMADGIGTLSEDGNAALIMVSFTDAQEEVSQETRDAVISIFESEPVDGATVEFADDIAMELPSLVSKAEIIGVVVAGVVLVVMLGTLIGAGLPILTALVGVGIATLITMSLSGVLAIADITPILGLMLGLAVGIDYALFIVNRHRRQLKQGVELQESVGLANGTAGNAVVFAGATVLIALLGLNLTGIGFLGLMGSVGAIAIAIAVVVAITLIPALLGLVGERILSKREHARLGAASANGQATEKHSHVKPMSNVRALGRAAIAIIVLGIIALPVLDLRQGLPDGSSQSVDSTQFKAYTAIEENFGEGQNGPLLVTADLPGGPNDDEAEANAEQYQYEVADAIYALEDVEAVAPIGVSDDQNLAIFQVEPAEGPSSESTEDLVHELRDMEPIHGEAPLGVAGMASGNIDISEQIAGALPTYLTVVVGLSLVILLLVFRSIFVPVVATLGFILSYFAALGGVVAVYQWGWLGGLLGMENPGPVLSFLPTIMVGILFGLAMDYMLFIGTGMREAYVHGAPARLAVVQGFRAGRSVVTAAAIIMISVFGGFIFSEMMMISSVGFGLAFGVLLDAFLVRMLLIPAVMHLAGDAAWWLPKWLERVLPDVDVEGSALERAHLHQDEPTEETDEDRKPTEEIEPGADVTSGRH
;
A
#
# COMPACT_ATOMS: atom_id res chain seq x y z
N MET A 1 -17.73 -31.11 7.08
CA MET A 1 -17.64 -29.76 7.60
C MET A 1 -19.04 -29.16 7.81
N ALA A 2 -19.95 -29.22 6.83
CA ALA A 2 -21.32 -28.68 6.91
C ALA A 2 -22.10 -29.14 8.16
N GLU A 3 -22.07 -30.44 8.52
CA GLU A 3 -22.71 -30.97 9.72
C GLU A 3 -22.14 -30.40 11.02
N LEU A 4 -20.83 -30.15 11.08
CA LEU A 4 -20.19 -29.54 12.26
C LEU A 4 -20.67 -28.10 12.43
N LEU A 5 -20.71 -27.33 11.33
CA LEU A 5 -21.20 -25.95 11.32
C LEU A 5 -22.69 -25.86 11.63
N TYR A 6 -23.49 -26.80 11.14
CA TYR A 6 -24.90 -26.95 11.52
C TYR A 6 -25.05 -27.10 13.03
N ARG A 7 -24.31 -28.03 13.64
CA ARG A 7 -24.32 -28.25 15.09
C ARG A 7 -23.85 -27.02 15.85
N LEU A 8 -22.80 -26.36 15.36
CA LEU A 8 -22.28 -25.11 15.95
C LEU A 8 -23.34 -24.01 15.91
N GLY A 9 -23.98 -23.78 14.76
CA GLY A 9 -25.02 -22.76 14.61
C GLY A 9 -26.20 -23.00 15.56
N ARG A 10 -26.68 -24.25 15.62
CA ARG A 10 -27.77 -24.65 16.52
C ARG A 10 -27.38 -24.52 17.99
N ALA A 11 -26.13 -24.86 18.38
CA ALA A 11 -25.62 -24.69 19.72
C ALA A 11 -25.50 -23.22 20.11
N SER A 12 -24.99 -22.37 19.18
CA SER A 12 -24.85 -20.93 19.34
C SER A 12 -26.23 -20.25 19.51
N ALA A 13 -27.22 -20.63 18.74
CA ALA A 13 -28.58 -20.13 18.85
C ALA A 13 -29.24 -20.51 20.20
N ARG A 14 -29.05 -21.76 20.67
CA ARG A 14 -29.57 -22.23 21.95
C ARG A 14 -28.90 -21.55 23.17
N ARG A 15 -27.60 -21.25 23.06
CA ARG A 15 -26.80 -20.63 24.12
C ARG A 15 -26.43 -19.19 23.78
N ALA A 16 -27.32 -18.44 23.13
CA ALA A 16 -27.06 -17.12 22.55
C ALA A 16 -26.42 -16.16 23.58
N ARG A 17 -26.97 -16.07 24.80
CA ARG A 17 -26.44 -15.20 25.84
C ARG A 17 -24.99 -15.55 26.25
N THR A 18 -24.66 -16.84 26.30
CA THR A 18 -23.29 -17.27 26.62
C THR A 18 -22.30 -16.92 25.51
N VAL A 19 -22.68 -17.11 24.23
CA VAL A 19 -21.85 -16.75 23.08
C VAL A 19 -21.61 -15.24 23.01
N ILE A 20 -22.68 -14.44 23.22
CA ILE A 20 -22.57 -12.97 23.24
C ILE A 20 -21.67 -12.54 24.41
N ALA A 21 -21.85 -13.09 25.60
CA ALA A 21 -21.00 -12.79 26.76
C ALA A 21 -19.51 -13.16 26.51
N LEU A 22 -19.25 -14.26 25.81
CA LEU A 22 -17.89 -14.67 25.44
C LEU A 22 -17.24 -13.66 24.48
N TRP A 23 -17.97 -13.18 23.46
CA TRP A 23 -17.47 -12.18 22.52
C TRP A 23 -17.25 -10.82 23.21
N LEU A 24 -18.14 -10.41 24.11
CA LEU A 24 -17.94 -9.20 24.93
C LEU A 24 -16.73 -9.35 25.87
N ALA A 25 -16.55 -10.52 26.48
CA ALA A 25 -15.37 -10.78 27.29
C ALA A 25 -14.08 -10.74 26.46
N LEU A 26 -14.09 -11.30 25.25
CA LEU A 26 -12.94 -11.23 24.34
C LEU A 26 -12.62 -9.78 23.94
N LEU A 27 -13.64 -8.96 23.68
CA LEU A 27 -13.47 -7.52 23.40
C LEU A 27 -12.82 -6.80 24.59
N VAL A 28 -13.25 -7.10 25.82
CA VAL A 28 -12.67 -6.52 27.04
C VAL A 28 -11.22 -6.98 27.23
N VAL A 29 -10.94 -8.27 26.99
CA VAL A 29 -9.56 -8.81 27.06
C VAL A 29 -8.67 -8.17 26.01
N ALA A 30 -9.14 -8.02 24.76
CA ALA A 30 -8.39 -7.35 23.72
C ALA A 30 -8.13 -5.87 24.05
N GLY A 31 -9.14 -5.17 24.61
CA GLY A 31 -8.97 -3.80 25.10
C GLY A 31 -7.97 -3.70 26.25
N GLY A 32 -8.00 -4.66 27.19
CA GLY A 32 -7.00 -4.72 28.27
C GLY A 32 -5.59 -5.01 27.76
N ALA A 33 -5.46 -5.88 26.75
CA ALA A 33 -4.17 -6.15 26.10
C ALA A 33 -3.63 -4.90 25.39
N PHE A 34 -4.48 -4.16 24.69
CA PHE A 34 -4.12 -2.88 24.08
C PHE A 34 -3.50 -1.92 25.11
N PHE A 35 -4.17 -1.67 26.22
CA PHE A 35 -3.65 -0.76 27.27
C PHE A 35 -2.35 -1.22 27.93
N LEU A 36 -2.02 -2.52 27.86
CA LEU A 36 -0.84 -3.08 28.54
C LEU A 36 0.35 -3.27 27.61
N PHE A 37 0.12 -3.44 26.31
CA PHE A 37 1.13 -3.90 25.36
C PHE A 37 1.19 -3.06 24.06
N SER A 38 0.35 -2.02 23.90
CA SER A 38 0.49 -1.15 22.72
C SER A 38 1.77 -0.35 22.80
N GLY A 39 2.51 -0.30 21.70
CA GLY A 39 3.60 0.62 21.41
C GLY A 39 3.17 1.63 20.34
N GLU A 40 4.09 2.45 19.94
CA GLU A 40 3.93 3.36 18.81
C GLU A 40 3.85 2.60 17.49
N LEU A 41 3.22 3.18 16.49
CA LEU A 41 3.22 2.66 15.12
C LEU A 41 4.43 3.26 14.40
N GLU A 42 5.00 2.54 13.46
CA GLU A 42 6.08 3.06 12.63
C GLU A 42 5.52 3.92 11.49
N ASP A 43 6.08 5.10 11.33
CA ASP A 43 5.65 6.08 10.34
C ASP A 43 6.28 5.86 8.95
N GLY A 44 7.24 4.94 8.81
CA GLY A 44 7.99 4.73 7.59
C GLY A 44 7.83 3.35 6.97
N PHE A 45 8.23 3.25 5.70
CA PHE A 45 8.38 2.00 4.97
C PHE A 45 9.87 1.73 4.76
N SER A 46 10.53 1.03 5.68
CA SER A 46 11.91 0.62 5.47
C SER A 46 12.00 -0.86 5.06
N ILE A 47 12.96 -1.17 4.20
CA ILE A 47 13.26 -2.53 3.83
C ILE A 47 14.73 -2.80 4.16
N PRO A 48 15.01 -3.59 5.20
CA PRO A 48 16.38 -3.91 5.57
C PRO A 48 17.16 -4.60 4.44
N GLY A 49 18.37 -4.13 4.19
CA GLY A 49 19.29 -4.72 3.21
C GLY A 49 19.18 -4.14 1.79
N THR A 50 18.38 -3.09 1.57
CA THR A 50 18.42 -2.31 0.33
C THR A 50 19.74 -1.55 0.20
N ALA A 51 20.02 -1.00 -0.98
CA ALA A 51 21.21 -0.19 -1.20
C ALA A 51 21.22 1.03 -0.29
N THR A 52 20.10 1.74 -0.20
CA THR A 52 19.90 2.88 0.70
C THR A 52 20.09 2.51 2.18
N ASP A 53 19.51 1.39 2.63
CA ASP A 53 19.66 0.94 4.02
C ASP A 53 21.12 0.63 4.38
N GLN A 54 21.89 0.02 3.47
CA GLN A 54 23.31 -0.22 3.68
C GLN A 54 24.12 1.07 3.83
N VAL A 55 23.81 2.10 3.02
CA VAL A 55 24.45 3.42 3.13
C VAL A 55 24.05 4.08 4.44
N ASN A 56 22.78 4.08 4.81
CA ASN A 56 22.30 4.65 6.08
C ASN A 56 22.96 3.98 7.30
N GLN A 57 23.14 2.63 7.27
CA GLN A 57 23.84 1.92 8.34
C GLN A 57 25.33 2.31 8.41
N ARG A 58 25.95 2.55 7.25
CA ARG A 58 27.32 3.01 7.17
C ARG A 58 27.47 4.43 7.72
N LEU A 59 26.58 5.35 7.33
CA LEU A 59 26.51 6.71 7.84
C LEU A 59 26.39 6.74 9.38
N LYS A 60 25.47 5.94 9.94
CA LYS A 60 25.31 5.79 11.40
C LYS A 60 26.58 5.33 12.13
N THR A 61 27.43 4.58 11.44
CA THR A 61 28.61 3.96 12.07
C THR A 61 29.85 4.82 11.93
N GLU A 62 29.99 5.55 10.82
CA GLU A 62 31.19 6.28 10.45
C GLU A 62 31.08 7.80 10.68
N PHE A 63 29.84 8.30 10.92
CA PHE A 63 29.59 9.73 11.21
C PHE A 63 28.77 9.87 12.49
N GLU A 64 29.31 10.59 13.49
CA GLU A 64 28.53 10.98 14.68
C GLU A 64 27.48 12.04 14.26
N GLY A 65 26.20 11.78 14.54
CA GLY A 65 25.12 12.75 14.32
C GLY A 65 24.43 12.72 12.93
N MET A 66 24.94 12.02 11.93
CA MET A 66 24.31 11.95 10.60
C MET A 66 23.40 10.74 10.38
N GLY A 67 23.19 9.94 11.41
CA GLY A 67 22.36 8.74 11.31
C GLY A 67 20.93 8.93 11.81
N GLY A 68 20.56 10.11 12.23
CA GLY A 68 19.25 10.47 12.76
C GLY A 68 18.23 10.81 11.67
N GLY A 69 16.98 11.01 12.09
CA GLY A 69 15.91 11.53 11.24
C GLY A 69 16.10 13.00 10.95
N ALA A 70 15.47 13.49 9.90
CA ALA A 70 15.45 14.90 9.52
C ALA A 70 14.02 15.45 9.53
N GLY A 71 13.88 16.74 9.74
CA GLY A 71 12.65 17.49 9.63
C GLY A 71 12.90 18.83 8.96
N THR A 72 12.07 19.19 7.98
CA THR A 72 12.21 20.42 7.21
C THR A 72 11.08 21.40 7.54
N ILE A 73 11.42 22.62 7.84
CA ILE A 73 10.50 23.72 8.14
C ILE A 73 10.84 24.87 7.19
N ILE A 74 9.85 25.49 6.59
CA ILE A 74 10.04 26.64 5.72
C ILE A 74 9.31 27.86 6.25
N TYR A 75 9.99 29.00 6.28
CA TYR A 75 9.40 30.31 6.44
C TYR A 75 9.37 31.04 5.11
N GLU A 76 8.28 31.75 4.86
CA GLU A 76 8.12 32.61 3.70
C GLU A 76 7.54 33.97 4.13
N THR A 77 8.04 35.07 3.57
CA THR A 77 7.52 36.41 3.88
C THR A 77 6.20 36.64 3.15
N ASP A 78 5.22 37.22 3.83
CA ASP A 78 3.87 37.44 3.28
C ASP A 78 3.83 38.41 2.07
N ASP A 79 4.84 39.31 1.96
CA ASP A 79 4.95 40.36 0.95
C ASP A 79 5.98 40.03 -0.16
N GLY A 80 6.71 38.94 -0.03
CA GLY A 80 7.73 38.51 -0.99
C GLY A 80 9.01 39.36 -0.99
N GLU A 81 9.18 40.22 0.01
CA GLU A 81 10.42 41.01 0.21
C GLU A 81 11.38 40.25 1.14
N PRO A 82 12.68 40.49 1.10
CA PRO A 82 13.65 39.84 1.98
C PRO A 82 13.34 39.99 3.47
N PHE A 83 13.69 38.98 4.27
CA PHE A 83 13.49 38.97 5.71
C PHE A 83 14.12 40.21 6.38
N THR A 84 13.37 40.87 7.24
CA THR A 84 13.87 41.96 8.10
C THR A 84 14.69 41.42 9.26
N ASP A 85 15.58 42.26 9.83
CA ASP A 85 16.39 41.87 10.99
C ASP A 85 15.52 41.40 12.19
N GLU A 86 14.33 42.00 12.38
CA GLU A 86 13.38 41.60 13.42
C GLU A 86 12.80 40.19 13.19
N GLN A 87 12.53 39.86 11.94
CA GLN A 87 12.05 38.51 11.56
C GLN A 87 13.17 37.47 11.72
N LYS A 88 14.38 37.78 11.29
CA LYS A 88 15.56 36.89 11.46
C LYS A 88 15.82 36.60 12.93
N GLU A 89 15.85 37.66 13.82
CA GLU A 89 16.02 37.46 15.27
C GLU A 89 14.89 36.62 15.86
N ALA A 90 13.65 36.85 15.44
CA ALA A 90 12.51 36.09 15.92
C ALA A 90 12.53 34.61 15.47
N ILE A 91 13.01 34.29 14.27
CA ILE A 91 13.18 32.90 13.77
C ILE A 91 14.34 32.25 14.51
N GLY A 92 15.49 32.92 14.68
CA GLY A 92 16.65 32.41 15.42
C GLY A 92 16.33 32.05 16.87
N GLU A 93 15.51 32.85 17.58
CA GLU A 93 15.03 32.50 18.93
C GLU A 93 14.26 31.18 18.96
N ARG A 94 13.51 30.86 17.90
CA ARG A 94 12.78 29.57 17.80
C ARG A 94 13.68 28.40 17.48
N VAL A 95 14.69 28.62 16.63
CA VAL A 95 15.75 27.66 16.34
C VAL A 95 16.47 27.25 17.63
N ASP A 96 16.87 28.25 18.44
CA ASP A 96 17.51 28.00 19.73
C ASP A 96 16.61 27.17 20.68
N LEU A 97 15.30 27.51 20.74
CA LEU A 97 14.35 26.78 21.57
C LEU A 97 14.11 25.36 21.07
N ALA A 98 14.10 25.15 19.76
CA ALA A 98 13.89 23.83 19.15
C ALA A 98 15.09 22.90 19.36
N THR A 99 16.32 23.48 19.41
CA THR A 99 17.56 22.73 19.72
C THR A 99 17.55 22.17 21.15
N ASP A 100 16.86 22.82 22.09
CA ASP A 100 16.72 22.34 23.47
C ASP A 100 15.66 21.22 23.67
N VAL A 101 14.95 20.80 22.63
CA VAL A 101 13.93 19.75 22.70
C VAL A 101 14.60 18.37 22.86
N ASP A 102 14.10 17.56 23.80
CA ASP A 102 14.60 16.19 24.01
C ASP A 102 14.36 15.33 22.77
N GLY A 103 15.41 14.72 22.23
CA GLY A 103 15.38 13.95 20.97
C GLY A 103 15.75 14.76 19.73
N VAL A 104 16.01 16.04 19.82
CA VAL A 104 16.62 16.86 18.78
C VAL A 104 18.14 16.87 18.99
N GLU A 105 18.89 16.65 17.92
CA GLU A 105 20.35 16.69 17.94
C GLU A 105 20.88 18.05 17.54
N ASN A 106 20.34 18.63 16.47
CA ASN A 106 20.72 19.96 15.97
C ASN A 106 19.56 20.59 15.19
N VAL A 107 19.53 21.93 15.18
CA VAL A 107 18.66 22.72 14.30
C VAL A 107 19.50 23.73 13.57
N VAL A 108 19.47 23.74 12.26
CA VAL A 108 20.24 24.62 11.41
C VAL A 108 19.52 25.97 11.31
N ASP A 109 20.20 27.04 11.78
CA ASP A 109 19.73 28.42 11.58
C ASP A 109 20.08 28.88 10.15
N PRO A 110 19.07 29.15 9.29
CA PRO A 110 19.29 29.50 7.90
C PRO A 110 20.13 30.79 7.74
N PHE A 111 19.98 31.72 8.63
CA PHE A 111 20.66 33.04 8.51
C PHE A 111 22.12 32.98 8.93
N SER A 112 22.43 32.22 10.00
CA SER A 112 23.80 32.00 10.42
C SER A 112 24.59 31.18 9.41
N THR A 113 23.97 30.21 8.81
CA THR A 113 24.58 29.38 7.75
C THR A 113 24.90 30.20 6.50
N GLU A 114 24.02 31.13 6.11
CA GLU A 114 24.27 32.02 4.96
C GLU A 114 25.35 33.06 5.27
N ASP A 115 25.40 33.58 6.51
CA ASP A 115 26.47 34.47 6.96
C ASP A 115 27.84 33.75 6.93
N GLU A 116 27.92 32.49 7.37
CA GLU A 116 29.13 31.65 7.28
C GLU A 116 29.54 31.39 5.83
N ARG A 117 28.57 31.11 4.93
CA ARG A 117 28.83 30.96 3.51
C ARG A 117 29.38 32.23 2.87
N ALA A 118 28.80 33.40 3.21
CA ALA A 118 29.26 34.69 2.74
C ALA A 118 30.68 35.00 3.20
N GLU A 119 31.01 34.68 4.47
CA GLU A 119 32.39 34.81 5.00
C GLU A 119 33.37 33.90 4.25
N GLN A 120 32.94 32.67 3.89
CA GLN A 120 33.78 31.76 3.14
C GLN A 120 34.05 32.23 1.69
N VAL A 121 33.05 32.84 1.04
CA VAL A 121 33.22 33.50 -0.26
C VAL A 121 34.21 34.66 -0.17
N GLU A 122 34.14 35.50 0.91
CA GLU A 122 35.07 36.59 1.12
C GLU A 122 36.52 36.08 1.35
N LEU A 123 36.68 34.99 2.08
CA LEU A 123 38.00 34.34 2.28
C LEU A 123 38.63 33.84 0.99
N LEU A 124 37.82 33.25 0.09
CA LEU A 124 38.31 32.81 -1.23
C LEU A 124 38.70 33.98 -2.10
N GLN A 125 37.93 35.08 -2.09
CA GLN A 125 38.28 36.31 -2.82
C GLN A 125 39.55 36.95 -2.30
N ASP A 126 39.72 37.04 -0.99
CA ASP A 126 40.95 37.56 -0.35
C ASP A 126 42.13 36.63 -0.68
N GLY A 127 41.94 35.31 -0.73
CA GLY A 127 42.95 34.35 -1.14
C GLY A 127 43.39 34.56 -2.58
N ARG A 128 42.46 34.80 -3.50
CA ARG A 128 42.76 35.14 -4.90
C ARG A 128 43.58 36.40 -5.05
N GLU A 129 43.24 37.49 -4.31
CA GLU A 129 43.99 38.72 -4.30
C GLU A 129 45.43 38.53 -3.78
N GLN A 130 45.61 37.71 -2.72
CA GLN A 130 46.91 37.39 -2.15
C GLN A 130 47.81 36.58 -3.15
N ILE A 131 47.25 35.63 -3.86
CA ILE A 131 47.95 34.83 -4.87
C ILE A 131 48.35 35.72 -6.05
N ASP A 132 47.46 36.58 -6.53
CA ASP A 132 47.78 37.54 -7.61
C ASP A 132 48.91 38.50 -7.22
N ASP A 133 48.88 39.04 -5.99
CA ASP A 133 49.93 39.90 -5.47
C ASP A 133 51.25 39.13 -5.32
N ALA A 134 51.25 37.94 -4.77
CA ALA A 134 52.43 37.10 -4.62
C ALA A 134 53.02 36.68 -5.98
N ARG A 135 52.18 36.40 -6.99
CA ARG A 135 52.60 36.13 -8.35
C ARG A 135 53.30 37.36 -8.98
N ALA A 136 52.73 38.55 -8.79
CA ALA A 136 53.32 39.79 -9.27
C ALA A 136 54.69 40.07 -8.60
N GLU A 137 54.83 39.75 -7.28
CA GLU A 137 56.08 39.85 -6.56
C GLU A 137 57.14 38.86 -7.06
N ALA A 138 56.72 37.59 -7.34
CA ALA A 138 57.58 36.56 -7.90
C ALA A 138 58.07 36.94 -9.32
N GLU A 139 57.20 37.47 -10.21
CA GLU A 139 57.56 37.95 -11.55
C GLU A 139 58.58 39.12 -11.44
N ALA A 140 58.37 40.08 -10.51
CA ALA A 140 59.31 41.15 -10.28
C ALA A 140 60.66 40.63 -9.74
N GLY A 141 60.63 39.63 -8.87
CA GLY A 141 61.81 38.96 -8.35
C GLY A 141 62.60 38.22 -9.46
N GLN A 142 61.93 37.60 -10.41
CA GLN A 142 62.54 36.96 -11.58
C GLN A 142 63.21 38.00 -12.49
N GLU A 143 62.54 39.12 -12.72
CA GLU A 143 63.11 40.24 -13.52
C GLU A 143 64.35 40.81 -12.86
N GLU A 144 64.36 41.01 -11.53
CA GLU A 144 65.54 41.48 -10.76
C GLU A 144 66.67 40.45 -10.81
N LEU A 145 66.42 39.16 -10.68
CA LEU A 145 67.44 38.12 -10.78
C LEU A 145 68.05 38.07 -12.19
N ASP A 146 67.22 38.21 -13.25
CA ASP A 146 67.69 38.22 -14.64
C ASP A 146 68.54 39.49 -14.93
N GLU A 147 68.16 40.65 -14.34
CA GLU A 147 68.91 41.90 -14.43
C GLU A 147 70.26 41.76 -13.71
N ASN A 148 70.24 41.18 -12.49
CA ASN A 148 71.46 40.96 -11.71
C ASN A 148 72.42 39.99 -12.42
N ARG A 149 71.88 38.92 -13.03
CA ARG A 149 72.63 37.94 -13.88
C ARG A 149 73.28 38.59 -15.09
N ALA A 150 72.55 39.45 -15.80
CA ALA A 150 73.08 40.24 -16.92
C ALA A 150 74.17 41.24 -16.53
N GLN A 151 73.98 41.91 -15.37
CA GLN A 151 74.99 42.80 -14.83
C GLN A 151 76.27 42.09 -14.41
N ALA A 152 76.19 40.96 -13.70
CA ALA A 152 77.28 40.09 -13.33
C ALA A 152 78.12 39.60 -14.54
N GLU A 153 77.36 39.16 -15.65
CA GLU A 153 77.99 38.76 -16.88
C GLU A 153 78.76 39.91 -17.56
N ALA A 154 78.15 41.13 -17.66
CA ALA A 154 78.76 42.33 -18.20
C ALA A 154 79.99 42.80 -17.41
N ALA A 155 79.96 42.55 -16.10
CA ALA A 155 81.09 42.89 -15.24
C ALA A 155 82.18 41.81 -15.16
N GLY A 156 81.97 40.62 -15.74
CA GLY A 156 82.91 39.51 -15.68
C GLY A 156 83.00 38.85 -14.30
N MET A 157 81.97 38.99 -13.46
CA MET A 157 81.88 38.47 -12.08
C MET A 157 80.94 37.27 -12.00
N LEU A 158 80.44 36.70 -13.10
CA LEU A 158 79.43 35.68 -13.08
C LEU A 158 79.88 34.46 -12.24
N ASP A 159 81.12 33.96 -12.44
CA ASP A 159 81.67 32.80 -11.67
C ASP A 159 81.71 33.06 -10.13
N GLN A 160 81.79 34.35 -9.68
CA GLN A 160 81.81 34.71 -8.28
C GLN A 160 80.43 34.93 -7.66
N MET A 161 79.44 35.17 -8.49
CA MET A 161 77.99 35.39 -8.09
C MET A 161 77.08 34.20 -8.42
N GLU A 162 77.57 33.21 -9.15
CA GLU A 162 76.81 32.08 -9.65
C GLU A 162 76.08 31.36 -8.52
N GLU A 163 76.72 31.00 -7.43
CA GLU A 163 76.15 30.32 -6.28
C GLU A 163 75.03 31.16 -5.60
N ALA A 164 75.15 32.47 -5.56
CA ALA A 164 74.15 33.37 -4.98
C ALA A 164 72.94 33.58 -5.90
N LEU A 165 73.17 33.66 -7.22
CA LEU A 165 72.12 33.80 -8.23
C LEU A 165 71.34 32.50 -8.41
N ASP A 166 72.03 31.38 -8.41
CA ASP A 166 71.34 30.08 -8.48
C ASP A 166 70.56 29.77 -7.20
N GLY A 167 71.12 30.15 -6.01
CA GLY A 167 70.39 30.05 -4.77
C GLY A 167 69.12 30.96 -4.70
N GLY A 168 69.17 32.14 -5.36
CA GLY A 168 67.98 33.00 -5.50
C GLY A 168 66.98 32.43 -6.47
N GLN A 169 67.42 31.82 -7.57
CA GLN A 169 66.55 31.14 -8.51
C GLN A 169 65.85 29.94 -7.85
N ASP A 170 66.63 29.08 -7.14
CA ASP A 170 66.06 27.94 -6.44
C ASP A 170 64.96 28.35 -5.41
N GLN A 171 65.17 29.48 -4.70
CA GLN A 171 64.13 30.00 -3.80
C GLN A 171 62.88 30.53 -4.53
N LEU A 172 63.09 31.17 -5.66
CA LEU A 172 61.99 31.67 -6.48
C LEU A 172 61.18 30.53 -7.11
N ASP A 173 61.89 29.54 -7.63
CA ASP A 173 61.26 28.35 -8.21
C ASP A 173 60.44 27.58 -7.17
N GLN A 174 60.98 27.42 -5.94
CA GLN A 174 60.23 26.84 -4.81
C GLN A 174 59.00 27.70 -4.39
N GLY A 175 59.16 29.02 -4.42
CA GLY A 175 58.02 29.92 -4.14
C GLY A 175 56.94 29.84 -5.20
N LEU A 176 57.31 29.74 -6.46
CA LEU A 176 56.36 29.56 -7.57
C LEU A 176 55.66 28.21 -7.51
N GLU A 177 56.38 27.13 -7.18
CA GLU A 177 55.80 25.79 -7.02
C GLU A 177 54.78 25.80 -5.86
N THR A 178 55.05 26.52 -4.75
CA THR A 178 54.10 26.65 -3.66
C THR A 178 52.87 27.47 -4.07
N LEU A 179 53.08 28.59 -4.79
CA LEU A 179 51.99 29.42 -5.32
C LEU A 179 51.11 28.69 -6.33
N GLU A 180 51.70 27.86 -7.20
CA GLU A 180 50.91 27.03 -8.13
C GLU A 180 50.02 26.03 -7.37
N ALA A 181 50.56 25.42 -6.29
CA ALA A 181 49.74 24.49 -5.47
C ALA A 181 48.64 25.23 -4.69
N GLU A 182 48.91 26.43 -4.12
CA GLU A 182 47.90 27.24 -3.45
C GLU A 182 46.81 27.74 -4.44
N GLU A 183 47.19 28.10 -5.67
CA GLU A 183 46.25 28.51 -6.72
C GLU A 183 45.36 27.35 -7.14
N GLU A 184 45.90 26.13 -7.29
CA GLU A 184 45.12 24.93 -7.62
C GLU A 184 44.09 24.61 -6.52
N GLN A 185 44.50 24.72 -5.25
CA GLN A 185 43.57 24.53 -4.11
C GLN A 185 42.47 25.60 -4.10
N LEU A 186 42.83 26.86 -4.36
CA LEU A 186 41.84 27.93 -4.42
C LEU A 186 40.85 27.76 -5.55
N GLU A 187 41.32 27.36 -6.77
CA GLU A 187 40.47 27.07 -7.92
C GLU A 187 39.51 25.89 -7.61
N GLN A 188 39.98 24.88 -6.90
CA GLN A 188 39.13 23.75 -6.48
C GLN A 188 38.08 24.23 -5.46
N GLY A 189 38.42 25.04 -4.50
CA GLY A 189 37.48 25.63 -3.54
C GLY A 189 36.42 26.51 -4.19
N GLU A 190 36.83 27.40 -5.14
CA GLU A 190 35.89 28.20 -5.93
C GLU A 190 34.94 27.33 -6.76
N ALA A 191 35.44 26.27 -7.39
CA ALA A 191 34.64 25.34 -8.17
C ALA A 191 33.63 24.55 -7.31
N LEU A 192 34.04 24.12 -6.10
CA LEU A 192 33.12 23.48 -5.15
C LEU A 192 32.00 24.43 -4.73
N MET A 193 32.32 25.72 -4.51
CA MET A 193 31.28 26.72 -4.21
C MET A 193 30.32 26.95 -5.37
N GLU A 194 30.84 26.97 -6.62
CA GLU A 194 29.99 27.08 -7.82
C GLU A 194 29.08 25.85 -7.98
N MET A 195 29.59 24.63 -7.77
CA MET A 195 28.79 23.40 -7.81
C MET A 195 27.73 23.34 -6.71
N ALA A 196 27.97 24.00 -5.57
CA ALA A 196 27.05 24.05 -4.45
C ALA A 196 26.04 25.22 -4.51
N ASP A 197 26.02 26.01 -5.60
CA ASP A 197 25.23 27.26 -5.64
C ASP A 197 23.72 27.03 -5.54
N GLY A 198 23.20 25.84 -5.93
CA GLY A 198 21.78 25.47 -5.74
C GLY A 198 21.42 25.07 -4.31
N ILE A 199 22.40 24.73 -3.46
CA ILE A 199 22.19 24.21 -2.10
C ILE A 199 22.27 25.36 -1.11
N GLY A 200 21.13 25.96 -0.77
CA GLY A 200 21.04 27.08 0.16
C GLY A 200 19.95 26.88 1.21
N THR A 201 20.12 27.54 2.37
CA THR A 201 19.07 27.59 3.41
C THR A 201 18.25 28.89 3.32
N LEU A 202 18.65 29.85 2.49
CA LEU A 202 17.93 31.08 2.18
C LEU A 202 17.74 31.17 0.66
N SER A 203 16.54 31.55 0.20
CA SER A 203 16.26 31.74 -1.23
C SER A 203 17.07 32.90 -1.82
N GLU A 204 17.33 32.93 -3.14
CA GLU A 204 18.05 33.99 -3.84
C GLU A 204 17.46 35.38 -3.58
N ASP A 205 16.13 35.50 -3.52
CA ASP A 205 15.43 36.75 -3.22
C ASP A 205 15.41 37.09 -1.71
N GLY A 206 15.86 36.18 -0.85
CA GLY A 206 15.90 36.33 0.59
C GLY A 206 14.54 36.39 1.29
N ASN A 207 13.49 35.88 0.60
CA ASN A 207 12.11 35.90 1.08
C ASN A 207 11.62 34.55 1.61
N ALA A 208 12.37 33.47 1.43
CA ALA A 208 12.12 32.15 1.98
C ALA A 208 13.36 31.59 2.68
N ALA A 209 13.14 30.87 3.80
CA ALA A 209 14.20 30.31 4.63
C ALA A 209 13.88 28.86 5.06
N LEU A 210 14.82 27.95 4.86
CA LEU A 210 14.74 26.55 5.22
C LEU A 210 15.44 26.29 6.56
N ILE A 211 14.73 25.72 7.51
CA ILE A 211 15.24 25.25 8.79
C ILE A 211 15.27 23.73 8.75
N MET A 212 16.45 23.15 8.90
CA MET A 212 16.63 21.71 8.97
C MET A 212 16.82 21.27 10.42
N VAL A 213 15.98 20.34 10.86
CA VAL A 213 16.03 19.75 12.20
C VAL A 213 16.62 18.35 12.07
N SER A 214 17.68 18.05 12.79
CA SER A 214 18.26 16.72 12.91
C SER A 214 17.84 16.10 14.24
N PHE A 215 17.32 14.85 14.17
CA PHE A 215 16.89 14.09 15.34
C PHE A 215 17.96 13.08 15.76
N THR A 216 17.98 12.70 17.04
CA THR A 216 18.89 11.67 17.57
C THR A 216 18.53 10.25 17.13
N ASP A 217 17.23 10.01 16.96
CA ASP A 217 16.70 8.71 16.54
C ASP A 217 16.53 8.66 15.01
N ALA A 218 16.48 7.47 14.42
CA ALA A 218 16.19 7.31 12.99
C ALA A 218 14.79 7.84 12.66
N GLN A 219 14.56 8.26 11.40
CA GLN A 219 13.31 8.87 10.94
C GLN A 219 12.06 8.13 11.39
N GLU A 220 12.08 6.80 11.30
CA GLU A 220 10.96 5.93 11.66
C GLU A 220 10.79 5.75 13.18
N GLU A 221 11.82 6.09 13.96
CA GLU A 221 11.86 5.95 15.43
C GLU A 221 11.64 7.28 16.16
N VAL A 222 11.65 8.43 15.44
CA VAL A 222 11.37 9.75 16.04
C VAL A 222 9.95 9.80 16.60
N SER A 223 9.84 10.07 17.91
CA SER A 223 8.54 10.05 18.57
C SER A 223 7.63 11.20 18.11
N GLN A 224 6.31 10.94 18.04
CA GLN A 224 5.35 12.01 17.73
C GLN A 224 5.41 13.16 18.76
N GLU A 225 5.71 12.83 20.03
CA GLU A 225 5.85 13.84 21.09
C GLU A 225 6.99 14.81 20.79
N THR A 226 8.12 14.33 20.28
CA THR A 226 9.28 15.14 19.86
C THR A 226 8.93 16.04 18.68
N ARG A 227 8.30 15.46 17.62
CA ARG A 227 7.85 16.22 16.45
C ARG A 227 6.84 17.31 16.82
N ASP A 228 5.81 16.97 17.59
CA ASP A 228 4.79 17.92 18.04
C ASP A 228 5.40 19.04 18.93
N ALA A 229 6.42 18.72 19.73
CA ALA A 229 7.12 19.70 20.53
C ALA A 229 7.88 20.72 19.65
N VAL A 230 8.59 20.26 18.63
CA VAL A 230 9.27 21.13 17.66
C VAL A 230 8.25 21.99 16.90
N ILE A 231 7.24 21.37 16.28
CA ILE A 231 6.19 22.09 15.53
C ILE A 231 5.54 23.16 16.41
N SER A 232 5.20 22.84 17.66
CA SER A 232 4.55 23.79 18.58
C SER A 232 5.40 25.02 18.92
N ILE A 233 6.73 24.93 18.88
CA ILE A 233 7.63 26.07 19.10
C ILE A 233 7.46 27.08 17.97
N PHE A 234 7.44 26.61 16.73
CA PHE A 234 7.31 27.48 15.57
C PHE A 234 5.89 28.02 15.36
N GLU A 235 4.84 27.26 15.76
CA GLU A 235 3.44 27.70 15.65
C GLU A 235 2.97 28.61 16.80
N SER A 236 3.52 28.45 18.02
CA SER A 236 2.97 29.09 19.21
C SER A 236 3.08 30.63 19.21
N GLU A 237 4.09 31.15 18.58
CA GLU A 237 4.34 32.59 18.47
C GLU A 237 4.62 32.96 17.01
N PRO A 238 3.58 33.28 16.20
CA PRO A 238 3.77 33.62 14.78
C PRO A 238 4.73 34.78 14.59
N VAL A 239 5.61 34.72 13.60
CA VAL A 239 6.48 35.81 13.18
C VAL A 239 5.65 36.81 12.37
N ASP A 240 5.63 38.08 12.76
CA ASP A 240 4.78 39.09 12.10
C ASP A 240 5.27 39.30 10.65
N GLY A 241 4.35 39.10 9.68
CA GLY A 241 4.63 39.22 8.26
C GLY A 241 5.39 38.05 7.63
N ALA A 242 5.45 36.88 8.29
CA ALA A 242 5.98 35.66 7.73
C ALA A 242 5.11 34.45 8.09
N THR A 243 4.94 33.55 7.15
CA THR A 243 4.20 32.29 7.31
C THR A 243 5.16 31.14 7.47
N VAL A 244 4.86 30.20 8.39
CA VAL A 244 5.62 28.96 8.59
C VAL A 244 4.81 27.76 8.09
N GLU A 245 5.45 26.87 7.34
CA GLU A 245 4.88 25.60 6.90
C GLU A 245 5.89 24.47 7.16
N PHE A 246 5.37 23.26 7.32
CA PHE A 246 6.15 22.09 7.75
C PHE A 246 6.09 21.01 6.67
N ALA A 247 7.23 20.49 6.29
CA ALA A 247 7.33 19.42 5.31
C ALA A 247 6.83 18.07 5.86
N ASP A 248 6.66 17.09 4.96
CA ASP A 248 6.10 15.77 5.28
C ASP A 248 6.98 14.95 6.24
N ASP A 249 8.27 15.22 6.27
CA ASP A 249 9.25 14.56 7.14
C ASP A 249 9.07 14.87 8.64
N ILE A 250 8.52 16.04 8.98
CA ILE A 250 8.26 16.46 10.37
C ILE A 250 6.76 16.51 10.70
N ALA A 251 5.90 16.93 9.77
CA ALA A 251 4.48 17.17 10.02
C ALA A 251 3.59 15.98 9.62
N MET A 252 4.09 14.75 9.70
CA MET A 252 3.29 13.56 9.39
C MET A 252 2.18 13.37 10.42
N GLU A 253 0.93 13.60 10.01
CA GLU A 253 -0.23 13.34 10.87
C GLU A 253 -0.53 11.84 10.93
N LEU A 254 -0.57 11.28 12.14
CA LEU A 254 -1.08 9.93 12.34
C LEU A 254 -2.54 9.85 11.87
N PRO A 255 -2.88 8.94 10.96
CA PRO A 255 -4.23 8.84 10.45
C PRO A 255 -5.19 8.49 11.57
N SER A 256 -6.26 9.26 11.70
CA SER A 256 -7.35 8.92 12.62
C SER A 256 -7.96 7.59 12.20
N LEU A 257 -7.98 6.57 13.10
CA LEU A 257 -8.54 5.23 12.85
C LEU A 257 -9.99 5.25 12.36
N VAL A 258 -10.72 6.33 12.61
CA VAL A 258 -12.12 6.52 12.18
C VAL A 258 -12.34 7.96 11.75
N SER A 259 -12.36 8.20 10.45
CA SER A 259 -12.70 9.50 9.86
C SER A 259 -14.20 9.66 9.56
N LYS A 260 -14.60 10.85 9.15
CA LYS A 260 -15.99 11.12 8.70
C LYS A 260 -16.36 10.27 7.47
N ALA A 261 -15.39 9.95 6.63
CA ALA A 261 -15.58 9.20 5.41
C ALA A 261 -15.99 7.74 5.67
N GLU A 262 -15.36 7.05 6.62
CA GLU A 262 -15.72 5.68 7.00
C GLU A 262 -17.14 5.60 7.58
N ILE A 263 -17.50 6.58 8.41
CA ILE A 263 -18.86 6.64 8.97
C ILE A 263 -19.90 6.75 7.86
N ILE A 264 -19.66 7.60 6.85
CA ILE A 264 -20.53 7.74 5.68
C ILE A 264 -20.65 6.42 4.93
N GLY A 265 -19.51 5.73 4.68
CA GLY A 265 -19.48 4.42 4.01
C GLY A 265 -20.34 3.38 4.73
N VAL A 266 -20.22 3.29 6.06
CA VAL A 266 -21.02 2.39 6.89
C VAL A 266 -22.51 2.76 6.88
N VAL A 267 -22.83 4.04 6.92
CA VAL A 267 -24.24 4.52 6.84
C VAL A 267 -24.85 4.16 5.48
N VAL A 268 -24.13 4.37 4.38
CA VAL A 268 -24.60 3.99 3.03
C VAL A 268 -24.80 2.49 2.94
N ALA A 269 -23.85 1.68 3.42
CA ALA A 269 -23.99 0.23 3.50
C ALA A 269 -25.21 -0.18 4.34
N GLY A 270 -25.46 0.53 5.44
CA GLY A 270 -26.65 0.33 6.28
C GLY A 270 -27.96 0.60 5.54
N VAL A 271 -28.02 1.67 4.76
CA VAL A 271 -29.19 1.98 3.91
C VAL A 271 -29.41 0.87 2.87
N VAL A 272 -28.36 0.43 2.20
CA VAL A 272 -28.43 -0.67 1.23
C VAL A 272 -28.94 -1.95 1.89
N LEU A 273 -28.43 -2.29 3.08
CA LEU A 273 -28.89 -3.45 3.87
C LEU A 273 -30.36 -3.34 4.24
N VAL A 274 -30.83 -2.15 4.65
CA VAL A 274 -32.25 -1.91 4.97
C VAL A 274 -33.13 -2.13 3.74
N VAL A 275 -32.73 -1.61 2.59
CA VAL A 275 -33.46 -1.80 1.32
C VAL A 275 -33.52 -3.28 0.94
N MET A 276 -32.41 -4.02 1.10
CA MET A 276 -32.29 -5.42 0.72
C MET A 276 -33.01 -6.35 1.70
N LEU A 277 -32.83 -6.15 2.99
CA LEU A 277 -33.39 -7.02 4.04
C LEU A 277 -34.77 -6.56 4.53
N GLY A 278 -35.20 -5.33 4.19
CA GLY A 278 -36.54 -4.82 4.48
C GLY A 278 -36.86 -4.59 5.96
N THR A 279 -35.87 -4.74 6.86
CA THR A 279 -36.00 -4.51 8.30
C THR A 279 -34.73 -3.90 8.89
N LEU A 280 -34.87 -2.96 9.82
CA LEU A 280 -33.73 -2.37 10.54
C LEU A 280 -32.96 -3.40 11.38
N ILE A 281 -33.68 -4.37 11.96
CA ILE A 281 -33.05 -5.44 12.74
C ILE A 281 -32.18 -6.32 11.84
N GLY A 282 -32.74 -6.72 10.66
CA GLY A 282 -31.98 -7.52 9.70
C GLY A 282 -30.74 -6.80 9.19
N ALA A 283 -30.82 -5.48 8.96
CA ALA A 283 -29.68 -4.66 8.51
C ALA A 283 -28.66 -4.40 9.62
N GLY A 284 -29.14 -4.19 10.85
CA GLY A 284 -28.27 -3.88 11.99
C GLY A 284 -27.42 -5.06 12.46
N LEU A 285 -27.87 -6.31 12.26
CA LEU A 285 -27.11 -7.48 12.68
C LEU A 285 -25.76 -7.61 11.98
N PRO A 286 -25.64 -7.56 10.63
CA PRO A 286 -24.35 -7.61 9.94
C PRO A 286 -23.41 -6.49 10.37
N ILE A 287 -23.92 -5.26 10.49
CA ILE A 287 -23.10 -4.11 10.88
C ILE A 287 -22.58 -4.28 12.30
N LEU A 288 -23.45 -4.62 13.26
CA LEU A 288 -23.06 -4.82 14.65
C LEU A 288 -21.98 -5.90 14.79
N THR A 289 -22.14 -7.01 14.09
CA THR A 289 -21.18 -8.12 14.19
C THR A 289 -19.87 -7.79 13.49
N ALA A 290 -19.88 -7.07 12.38
CA ALA A 290 -18.67 -6.58 11.74
C ALA A 290 -17.91 -5.60 12.64
N LEU A 291 -18.60 -4.64 13.27
CA LEU A 291 -17.98 -3.70 14.22
C LEU A 291 -17.35 -4.41 15.42
N VAL A 292 -18.01 -5.44 15.99
CA VAL A 292 -17.40 -6.24 17.06
C VAL A 292 -16.17 -6.99 16.57
N GLY A 293 -16.24 -7.60 15.40
CA GLY A 293 -15.10 -8.34 14.81
C GLY A 293 -13.91 -7.44 14.51
N VAL A 294 -14.16 -6.31 13.87
CA VAL A 294 -13.15 -5.30 13.55
C VAL A 294 -12.55 -4.71 14.82
N GLY A 295 -13.39 -4.30 15.78
CA GLY A 295 -12.88 -3.76 17.05
C GLY A 295 -11.92 -4.73 17.76
N ILE A 296 -12.23 -6.04 17.79
CA ILE A 296 -11.33 -7.04 18.35
C ILE A 296 -10.05 -7.17 17.51
N ALA A 297 -10.17 -7.18 16.18
CA ALA A 297 -9.01 -7.30 15.29
C ALA A 297 -8.05 -6.12 15.45
N THR A 298 -8.58 -4.89 15.43
CA THR A 298 -7.80 -3.66 15.61
C THR A 298 -7.13 -3.62 16.98
N LEU A 299 -7.84 -3.94 18.07
CA LEU A 299 -7.26 -3.99 19.42
C LEU A 299 -6.14 -5.04 19.53
N ILE A 300 -6.27 -6.20 18.88
CA ILE A 300 -5.22 -7.22 18.84
C ILE A 300 -4.02 -6.67 18.05
N THR A 301 -4.24 -6.07 16.89
CA THR A 301 -3.18 -5.49 16.05
C THR A 301 -2.42 -4.42 16.82
N MET A 302 -3.15 -3.48 17.44
CA MET A 302 -2.55 -2.41 18.25
C MET A 302 -1.83 -2.94 19.50
N SER A 303 -2.24 -4.09 20.04
CA SER A 303 -1.50 -4.74 21.15
C SER A 303 -0.19 -5.38 20.68
N LEU A 304 -0.05 -5.67 19.38
CA LEU A 304 1.16 -6.24 18.82
C LEU A 304 2.18 -5.15 18.42
N SER A 305 1.78 -3.88 18.31
CA SER A 305 2.69 -2.78 17.94
C SER A 305 3.80 -2.55 18.97
N GLY A 306 3.62 -2.94 20.23
CA GLY A 306 4.70 -2.89 21.21
C GLY A 306 5.80 -3.95 21.05
N VAL A 307 5.66 -4.88 20.09
CA VAL A 307 6.63 -5.97 19.82
C VAL A 307 7.00 -6.07 18.36
N LEU A 308 6.14 -5.64 17.48
CA LEU A 308 6.31 -5.71 16.01
C LEU A 308 6.26 -4.29 15.44
N ALA A 309 7.17 -4.00 14.56
CA ALA A 309 7.21 -2.81 13.71
C ALA A 309 5.99 -2.79 12.77
N ILE A 310 4.93 -2.13 13.16
CA ILE A 310 3.67 -2.09 12.42
C ILE A 310 3.50 -0.71 11.81
N ALA A 311 3.53 -0.64 10.47
CA ALA A 311 3.26 0.60 9.75
C ALA A 311 1.85 1.13 10.06
N ASP A 312 1.70 2.44 10.18
CA ASP A 312 0.50 3.19 10.58
C ASP A 312 -0.75 2.89 9.72
N ILE A 313 -0.59 2.67 8.42
CA ILE A 313 -1.67 2.28 7.49
C ILE A 313 -2.20 0.86 7.75
N THR A 314 -1.42 -0.02 8.39
CA THR A 314 -1.76 -1.45 8.55
C THR A 314 -3.05 -1.70 9.35
N PRO A 315 -3.30 -1.05 10.50
CA PRO A 315 -4.57 -1.17 11.23
C PRO A 315 -5.77 -0.72 10.40
N ILE A 316 -5.62 0.32 9.59
CA ILE A 316 -6.69 0.86 8.74
C ILE A 316 -7.06 -0.13 7.64
N LEU A 317 -6.09 -0.74 6.98
CA LEU A 317 -6.32 -1.82 6.01
C LEU A 317 -7.04 -3.01 6.66
N GLY A 318 -6.63 -3.40 7.87
CA GLY A 318 -7.31 -4.43 8.65
C GLY A 318 -8.76 -4.08 8.97
N LEU A 319 -9.04 -2.81 9.32
CA LEU A 319 -10.37 -2.27 9.57
C LEU A 319 -11.23 -2.28 8.30
N MET A 320 -10.71 -1.77 7.17
CA MET A 320 -11.40 -1.77 5.88
C MET A 320 -11.83 -3.17 5.46
N LEU A 321 -10.90 -4.12 5.51
CA LEU A 321 -11.14 -5.51 5.12
C LEU A 321 -12.11 -6.21 6.08
N GLY A 322 -11.85 -6.10 7.37
CA GLY A 322 -12.68 -6.71 8.40
C GLY A 322 -14.12 -6.22 8.34
N LEU A 323 -14.33 -4.91 8.09
CA LEU A 323 -15.65 -4.31 7.99
C LEU A 323 -16.38 -4.78 6.73
N ALA A 324 -15.76 -4.65 5.56
CA ALA A 324 -16.37 -5.02 4.28
C ALA A 324 -16.74 -6.50 4.24
N VAL A 325 -15.79 -7.36 4.56
CA VAL A 325 -15.95 -8.83 4.51
C VAL A 325 -16.84 -9.31 5.67
N GLY A 326 -16.72 -8.72 6.85
CA GLY A 326 -17.55 -9.06 8.00
C GLY A 326 -19.05 -8.79 7.78
N ILE A 327 -19.39 -7.66 7.15
CA ILE A 327 -20.78 -7.35 6.76
C ILE A 327 -21.27 -8.34 5.73
N ASP A 328 -20.47 -8.66 4.72
CA ASP A 328 -20.84 -9.55 3.61
C ASP A 328 -21.08 -10.98 4.11
N TYR A 329 -20.15 -11.55 4.89
CA TYR A 329 -20.30 -12.90 5.44
C TYR A 329 -21.52 -13.04 6.36
N ALA A 330 -21.76 -12.03 7.17
CA ALA A 330 -22.95 -11.97 7.98
C ALA A 330 -24.23 -11.92 7.15
N LEU A 331 -24.24 -11.14 6.06
CA LEU A 331 -25.36 -11.03 5.11
C LEU A 331 -25.74 -12.37 4.50
N PHE A 332 -24.74 -13.19 4.09
CA PHE A 332 -24.99 -14.49 3.51
C PHE A 332 -25.78 -15.40 4.46
N ILE A 333 -25.34 -15.52 5.70
CA ILE A 333 -26.00 -16.36 6.72
C ILE A 333 -27.40 -15.81 7.04
N VAL A 334 -27.54 -14.50 7.26
CA VAL A 334 -28.81 -13.84 7.54
C VAL A 334 -29.82 -14.02 6.41
N ASN A 335 -29.37 -13.85 5.15
CA ASN A 335 -30.25 -14.00 3.99
C ASN A 335 -30.71 -15.45 3.79
N ARG A 336 -29.83 -16.44 4.01
CA ARG A 336 -30.16 -17.86 3.94
C ARG A 336 -31.21 -18.22 5.02
N HIS A 337 -30.96 -17.81 6.26
CA HIS A 337 -31.91 -18.00 7.37
C HIS A 337 -33.28 -17.39 7.07
N ARG A 338 -33.37 -16.13 6.61
CA ARG A 338 -34.62 -15.48 6.23
C ARG A 338 -35.35 -16.22 5.11
N ARG A 339 -34.63 -16.76 4.12
CA ARG A 339 -35.23 -17.54 3.03
C ARG A 339 -35.88 -18.83 3.55
N GLN A 340 -35.19 -19.53 4.46
CA GLN A 340 -35.71 -20.77 5.08
C GLN A 340 -36.90 -20.48 6.00
N LEU A 341 -36.87 -19.39 6.80
CA LEU A 341 -38.05 -18.99 7.57
C LEU A 341 -39.26 -18.71 6.68
N LYS A 342 -39.08 -18.08 5.51
CA LYS A 342 -40.16 -17.85 4.53
C LYS A 342 -40.71 -19.14 3.91
N GLN A 343 -39.95 -20.21 3.95
CA GLN A 343 -40.39 -21.57 3.53
C GLN A 343 -41.06 -22.34 4.65
N GLY A 344 -41.11 -21.77 5.89
CA GLY A 344 -41.77 -22.38 7.02
C GLY A 344 -40.90 -23.29 7.87
N VAL A 345 -39.55 -23.26 7.66
CA VAL A 345 -38.62 -24.02 8.50
C VAL A 345 -38.60 -23.47 9.94
N GLU A 346 -38.56 -24.37 10.91
CA GLU A 346 -38.48 -23.97 12.35
C GLU A 346 -37.26 -23.12 12.63
N LEU A 347 -37.38 -22.14 13.54
CA LEU A 347 -36.35 -21.16 13.85
C LEU A 347 -34.98 -21.76 14.14
N GLN A 348 -34.90 -22.72 15.06
CA GLN A 348 -33.62 -23.32 15.46
C GLN A 348 -32.99 -24.18 14.37
N GLU A 349 -33.84 -24.86 13.62
CA GLU A 349 -33.46 -25.67 12.48
C GLU A 349 -32.93 -24.77 11.34
N SER A 350 -33.66 -23.68 11.06
CA SER A 350 -33.24 -22.70 10.05
C SER A 350 -31.90 -22.04 10.38
N VAL A 351 -31.60 -21.72 11.67
CA VAL A 351 -30.29 -21.19 12.06
C VAL A 351 -29.19 -22.24 11.84
N GLY A 352 -29.45 -23.48 12.23
CA GLY A 352 -28.50 -24.57 12.02
C GLY A 352 -28.22 -24.82 10.54
N LEU A 353 -29.27 -24.93 9.72
CA LEU A 353 -29.16 -25.14 8.27
C LEU A 353 -28.49 -23.96 7.56
N ALA A 354 -28.81 -22.71 7.94
CA ALA A 354 -28.15 -21.52 7.38
C ALA A 354 -26.66 -21.53 7.68
N ASN A 355 -26.26 -21.89 8.90
CA ASN A 355 -24.85 -22.00 9.27
C ASN A 355 -24.14 -23.20 8.64
N GLY A 356 -24.81 -24.33 8.47
CA GLY A 356 -24.29 -25.52 7.80
C GLY A 356 -24.16 -25.37 6.28
N THR A 357 -24.96 -24.50 5.67
CA THR A 357 -24.94 -24.22 4.21
C THR A 357 -24.17 -22.93 3.89
N ALA A 358 -24.75 -21.76 4.13
CA ALA A 358 -24.09 -20.46 3.87
C ALA A 358 -22.85 -20.27 4.74
N GLY A 359 -22.84 -20.68 6.02
CA GLY A 359 -21.65 -20.62 6.86
C GLY A 359 -20.51 -21.52 6.38
N ASN A 360 -20.81 -22.67 5.76
CA ASN A 360 -19.81 -23.52 5.12
C ASN A 360 -19.13 -22.81 3.94
N ALA A 361 -19.90 -22.13 3.10
CA ALA A 361 -19.38 -21.30 2.01
C ALA A 361 -18.52 -20.13 2.55
N VAL A 362 -18.94 -19.46 3.64
CA VAL A 362 -18.19 -18.39 4.30
C VAL A 362 -16.82 -18.88 4.80
N VAL A 363 -16.74 -20.08 5.38
CA VAL A 363 -15.46 -20.65 5.83
C VAL A 363 -14.51 -20.92 4.66
N PHE A 364 -15.02 -21.47 3.54
CA PHE A 364 -14.21 -21.66 2.33
C PHE A 364 -13.76 -20.34 1.73
N ALA A 365 -14.65 -19.37 1.62
CA ALA A 365 -14.40 -18.04 1.14
C ALA A 365 -13.35 -17.32 2.00
N GLY A 366 -13.55 -17.32 3.32
CA GLY A 366 -12.57 -16.73 4.24
C GLY A 366 -11.20 -17.41 4.19
N ALA A 367 -11.16 -18.74 4.01
CA ALA A 367 -9.90 -19.47 3.86
C ALA A 367 -9.13 -19.05 2.60
N THR A 368 -9.80 -18.76 1.49
CA THR A 368 -9.14 -18.28 0.25
C THR A 368 -8.56 -16.89 0.43
N VAL A 369 -9.28 -15.97 1.10
CA VAL A 369 -8.78 -14.64 1.43
C VAL A 369 -7.60 -14.70 2.39
N LEU A 370 -7.71 -15.51 3.46
CA LEU A 370 -6.63 -15.74 4.42
C LEU A 370 -5.33 -16.20 3.73
N ILE A 371 -5.44 -17.17 2.84
CA ILE A 371 -4.28 -17.71 2.13
C ILE A 371 -3.67 -16.66 1.21
N ALA A 372 -4.49 -15.87 0.51
CA ALA A 372 -4.01 -14.81 -0.36
C ALA A 372 -3.28 -13.71 0.43
N LEU A 373 -3.84 -13.28 1.57
CA LEU A 373 -3.22 -12.26 2.43
C LEU A 373 -1.94 -12.78 3.10
N LEU A 374 -1.95 -14.01 3.64
CA LEU A 374 -0.73 -14.61 4.19
C LEU A 374 0.34 -14.85 3.13
N GLY A 375 -0.06 -14.98 1.87
CA GLY A 375 0.84 -15.06 0.73
C GLY A 375 1.73 -13.84 0.56
N LEU A 376 1.33 -12.65 1.07
CA LEU A 376 2.17 -11.44 1.08
C LEU A 376 3.48 -11.64 1.85
N ASN A 377 3.55 -12.54 2.81
CA ASN A 377 4.80 -12.91 3.46
C ASN A 377 5.83 -13.57 2.52
N LEU A 378 5.40 -14.07 1.35
CA LEU A 378 6.29 -14.64 0.35
C LEU A 378 7.02 -13.60 -0.50
N THR A 379 6.63 -12.33 -0.40
CA THR A 379 7.34 -11.23 -1.08
C THR A 379 8.73 -10.99 -0.49
N GLY A 380 8.96 -11.40 0.76
CA GLY A 380 10.19 -11.11 1.49
C GLY A 380 10.25 -9.70 2.09
N ILE A 381 9.21 -8.88 1.88
CA ILE A 381 9.11 -7.51 2.35
C ILE A 381 8.39 -7.50 3.71
N GLY A 382 9.09 -7.08 4.77
CA GLY A 382 8.63 -7.19 6.16
C GLY A 382 7.29 -6.51 6.42
N PHE A 383 7.15 -5.22 6.12
CA PHE A 383 5.92 -4.47 6.36
C PHE A 383 4.74 -5.00 5.55
N LEU A 384 4.98 -5.43 4.27
CA LEU A 384 3.93 -5.98 3.42
C LEU A 384 3.43 -7.34 3.94
N GLY A 385 4.33 -8.16 4.47
CA GLY A 385 4.00 -9.41 5.17
C GLY A 385 3.17 -9.17 6.43
N LEU A 386 3.50 -8.14 7.21
CA LEU A 386 2.73 -7.73 8.39
C LEU A 386 1.36 -7.22 8.02
N MET A 387 1.23 -6.35 7.00
CA MET A 387 -0.06 -5.89 6.45
C MET A 387 -0.95 -7.09 6.06
N GLY A 388 -0.37 -8.05 5.33
CA GLY A 388 -1.07 -9.28 4.96
C GLY A 388 -1.49 -10.11 6.17
N SER A 389 -0.64 -10.23 7.18
CA SER A 389 -0.91 -10.99 8.40
C SER A 389 -2.01 -10.35 9.26
N VAL A 390 -1.99 -9.02 9.41
CA VAL A 390 -3.04 -8.25 10.10
C VAL A 390 -4.38 -8.37 9.36
N GLY A 391 -4.38 -8.20 8.03
CA GLY A 391 -5.56 -8.43 7.22
C GLY A 391 -6.10 -9.85 7.38
N ALA A 392 -5.23 -10.86 7.42
CA ALA A 392 -5.60 -12.24 7.64
C ALA A 392 -6.22 -12.46 9.04
N ILE A 393 -5.68 -11.84 10.08
CA ILE A 393 -6.27 -11.87 11.45
C ILE A 393 -7.67 -11.25 11.43
N ALA A 394 -7.87 -10.10 10.79
CA ALA A 394 -9.16 -9.44 10.67
C ALA A 394 -10.20 -10.33 9.97
N ILE A 395 -9.83 -10.98 8.86
CA ILE A 395 -10.68 -11.93 8.14
C ILE A 395 -10.97 -13.17 8.96
N ALA A 396 -9.98 -13.74 9.66
CA ALA A 396 -10.19 -14.91 10.51
C ALA A 396 -11.21 -14.61 11.61
N ILE A 397 -11.11 -13.46 12.26
CA ILE A 397 -12.05 -13.00 13.27
C ILE A 397 -13.44 -12.80 12.65
N ALA A 398 -13.55 -12.15 11.48
CA ALA A 398 -14.81 -11.94 10.77
C ALA A 398 -15.51 -13.26 10.44
N VAL A 399 -14.78 -14.29 9.98
CA VAL A 399 -15.32 -15.64 9.74
C VAL A 399 -15.85 -16.26 11.02
N VAL A 400 -15.06 -16.23 12.11
CA VAL A 400 -15.46 -16.84 13.39
C VAL A 400 -16.68 -16.11 13.98
N VAL A 401 -16.72 -14.77 13.88
CA VAL A 401 -17.90 -13.96 14.26
C VAL A 401 -19.12 -14.37 13.44
N ALA A 402 -18.99 -14.49 12.13
CA ALA A 402 -20.08 -14.86 11.24
C ALA A 402 -20.68 -16.24 11.57
N ILE A 403 -19.85 -17.26 11.85
CA ILE A 403 -20.36 -18.62 12.14
C ILE A 403 -20.75 -18.86 13.60
N THR A 404 -20.49 -17.90 14.52
CA THR A 404 -20.83 -18.07 15.95
C THR A 404 -21.74 -16.96 16.49
N LEU A 405 -21.34 -15.68 16.36
CA LEU A 405 -22.10 -14.54 16.89
C LEU A 405 -23.39 -14.30 16.11
N ILE A 406 -23.35 -14.38 14.76
CA ILE A 406 -24.56 -14.24 13.94
C ILE A 406 -25.61 -15.31 14.28
N PRO A 407 -25.33 -16.62 14.32
CA PRO A 407 -26.28 -17.64 14.77
C PRO A 407 -26.85 -17.36 16.18
N ALA A 408 -26.03 -16.89 17.11
CA ALA A 408 -26.48 -16.54 18.44
C ALA A 408 -27.47 -15.38 18.42
N LEU A 409 -27.16 -14.31 17.68
CA LEU A 409 -28.06 -13.15 17.55
C LEU A 409 -29.34 -13.49 16.81
N LEU A 410 -29.29 -14.33 15.77
CA LEU A 410 -30.48 -14.83 15.07
C LEU A 410 -31.40 -15.63 16.00
N GLY A 411 -30.82 -16.46 16.87
CA GLY A 411 -31.55 -17.19 17.90
C GLY A 411 -32.24 -16.27 18.92
N LEU A 412 -31.65 -15.11 19.24
CA LEU A 412 -32.20 -14.12 20.17
C LEU A 412 -33.30 -13.27 19.53
N VAL A 413 -33.08 -12.83 18.29
CA VAL A 413 -34.00 -11.95 17.53
C VAL A 413 -35.24 -12.70 17.08
N GLY A 414 -35.07 -13.99 16.71
CA GLY A 414 -36.14 -14.85 16.26
C GLY A 414 -36.81 -14.33 15.00
N GLU A 415 -38.12 -14.48 14.88
CA GLU A 415 -38.90 -14.11 13.71
C GLU A 415 -38.99 -12.59 13.47
N ARG A 416 -38.52 -11.74 14.37
CA ARG A 416 -38.51 -10.27 14.21
C ARG A 416 -37.61 -9.81 13.06
N ILE A 417 -36.78 -10.71 12.54
CA ILE A 417 -35.96 -10.46 11.35
C ILE A 417 -36.80 -10.32 10.07
N LEU A 418 -38.03 -10.83 10.05
CA LEU A 418 -38.95 -10.71 8.92
C LEU A 418 -39.80 -9.44 9.02
N SER A 419 -40.12 -8.83 7.90
CA SER A 419 -41.00 -7.66 7.84
C SER A 419 -42.45 -8.03 8.13
N LYS A 420 -43.24 -7.06 8.62
CA LYS A 420 -44.69 -7.26 8.87
C LYS A 420 -45.44 -7.78 7.63
N ARG A 421 -45.03 -7.36 6.43
CA ARG A 421 -45.62 -7.82 5.16
C ARG A 421 -45.27 -9.28 4.86
N GLU A 422 -44.06 -9.73 5.19
CA GLU A 422 -43.61 -11.10 5.03
C GLU A 422 -44.30 -12.03 6.01
N HIS A 423 -44.48 -11.63 7.29
CA HIS A 423 -45.24 -12.36 8.28
C HIS A 423 -46.72 -12.56 7.86
N ALA A 424 -47.36 -11.52 7.31
CA ALA A 424 -48.74 -11.60 6.85
C ALA A 424 -48.89 -12.59 5.65
N ARG A 425 -47.88 -12.71 4.78
CA ARG A 425 -47.86 -13.66 3.67
C ARG A 425 -47.68 -15.11 4.15
N LEU A 426 -46.83 -15.33 5.15
CA LEU A 426 -46.66 -16.67 5.75
C LEU A 426 -47.98 -17.17 6.37
N GLY A 427 -48.65 -16.30 7.13
CA GLY A 427 -49.97 -16.61 7.72
C GLY A 427 -51.06 -16.91 6.64
N ALA A 428 -51.03 -16.22 5.51
CA ALA A 428 -51.96 -16.45 4.39
C ALA A 428 -51.63 -17.72 3.58
N ALA A 429 -50.36 -18.06 3.44
CA ALA A 429 -49.91 -19.29 2.72
C ALA A 429 -50.23 -20.54 3.54
N SER A 430 -50.07 -20.52 4.84
CA SER A 430 -50.45 -21.59 5.76
C SER A 430 -51.99 -21.82 5.78
N ALA A 431 -52.79 -20.77 5.55
CA ALA A 431 -54.25 -20.89 5.52
C ALA A 431 -54.79 -21.42 4.18
N ASN A 432 -54.02 -21.32 3.08
CA ASN A 432 -54.52 -21.67 1.73
C ASN A 432 -53.95 -23.00 1.15
N GLY A 433 -53.05 -23.70 1.83
CA GLY A 433 -52.56 -25.05 1.40
C GLY A 433 -51.97 -25.17 0.00
N GLN A 434 -51.55 -24.06 -0.65
CA GLN A 434 -51.01 -24.04 -2.00
C GLN A 434 -49.68 -23.25 -2.07
N ALA A 435 -48.58 -23.98 -1.88
CA ALA A 435 -47.28 -23.57 -2.39
C ALA A 435 -47.25 -23.79 -3.89
N THR A 436 -47.75 -22.85 -4.67
CA THR A 436 -47.62 -22.90 -6.13
C THR A 436 -46.22 -22.46 -6.51
N GLU A 437 -45.29 -23.39 -6.65
CA GLU A 437 -44.05 -23.15 -7.40
C GLU A 437 -44.43 -22.82 -8.85
N LYS A 438 -44.37 -21.52 -9.18
CA LYS A 438 -44.37 -21.10 -10.58
C LYS A 438 -43.09 -21.61 -11.24
N HIS A 439 -43.13 -22.76 -11.85
CA HIS A 439 -42.12 -23.23 -12.80
C HIS A 439 -42.09 -22.24 -13.98
N SER A 440 -41.33 -21.20 -13.89
CA SER A 440 -41.09 -20.32 -15.03
C SER A 440 -40.21 -21.09 -16.03
N HIS A 441 -40.74 -21.36 -17.22
CA HIS A 441 -39.96 -21.96 -18.30
C HIS A 441 -38.77 -21.08 -18.67
N VAL A 442 -37.60 -21.44 -18.13
CA VAL A 442 -36.34 -20.77 -18.40
C VAL A 442 -35.81 -21.28 -19.74
N LYS A 443 -35.63 -20.36 -20.70
CA LYS A 443 -34.99 -20.69 -21.97
C LYS A 443 -33.51 -20.40 -21.91
N PRO A 444 -32.63 -21.25 -22.47
CA PRO A 444 -31.22 -20.95 -22.59
C PRO A 444 -30.98 -19.70 -23.45
N MET A 445 -29.87 -19.02 -23.22
CA MET A 445 -29.46 -17.86 -24.01
C MET A 445 -29.05 -18.31 -25.43
N SER A 446 -29.21 -17.47 -26.46
CA SER A 446 -28.65 -17.81 -27.77
C SER A 446 -27.12 -17.63 -27.80
N ASN A 447 -26.41 -18.48 -28.56
CA ASN A 447 -24.94 -18.42 -28.68
C ASN A 447 -24.43 -17.03 -29.16
N VAL A 448 -25.17 -16.38 -30.08
CA VAL A 448 -24.82 -15.05 -30.57
C VAL A 448 -24.89 -14.01 -29.46
N ARG A 449 -25.91 -14.06 -28.59
CA ARG A 449 -26.00 -13.16 -27.43
C ARG A 449 -24.92 -13.45 -26.38
N ALA A 450 -24.57 -14.73 -26.17
CA ALA A 450 -23.50 -15.11 -25.28
C ALA A 450 -22.16 -14.59 -25.79
N LEU A 451 -21.85 -14.81 -27.08
CA LEU A 451 -20.63 -14.32 -27.69
C LEU A 451 -20.55 -12.76 -27.62
N GLY A 452 -21.66 -12.08 -27.94
CA GLY A 452 -21.70 -10.61 -27.87
C GLY A 452 -21.46 -10.09 -26.44
N ARG A 453 -22.02 -10.72 -25.40
CA ARG A 453 -21.79 -10.34 -23.99
C ARG A 453 -20.34 -10.58 -23.56
N ALA A 454 -19.77 -11.74 -23.94
CA ALA A 454 -18.37 -12.03 -23.62
C ALA A 454 -17.42 -11.02 -24.32
N ALA A 455 -17.66 -10.75 -25.63
CA ALA A 455 -16.86 -9.79 -26.38
C ALA A 455 -16.95 -8.37 -25.77
N ILE A 456 -18.15 -7.89 -25.45
CA ILE A 456 -18.35 -6.58 -24.83
C ILE A 456 -17.59 -6.50 -23.48
N ALA A 457 -17.72 -7.52 -22.63
CA ALA A 457 -17.03 -7.53 -21.34
C ALA A 457 -15.50 -7.48 -21.50
N ILE A 458 -14.94 -8.30 -22.40
CA ILE A 458 -13.50 -8.35 -22.66
C ILE A 458 -13.01 -7.01 -23.24
N ILE A 459 -13.73 -6.43 -24.21
CA ILE A 459 -13.33 -5.16 -24.83
C ILE A 459 -13.39 -4.01 -23.81
N VAL A 460 -14.48 -3.92 -23.03
CA VAL A 460 -14.62 -2.86 -22.02
C VAL A 460 -13.53 -2.96 -20.96
N LEU A 461 -13.31 -4.16 -20.40
CA LEU A 461 -12.27 -4.38 -19.41
C LEU A 461 -10.86 -4.14 -19.99
N GLY A 462 -10.62 -4.54 -21.24
CA GLY A 462 -9.37 -4.32 -21.93
C GLY A 462 -9.08 -2.82 -22.17
N ILE A 463 -10.09 -2.03 -22.51
CA ILE A 463 -9.94 -0.57 -22.68
C ILE A 463 -9.64 0.09 -21.33
N ILE A 464 -10.34 -0.30 -20.27
CA ILE A 464 -10.12 0.24 -18.91
C ILE A 464 -8.73 -0.16 -18.38
N ALA A 465 -8.17 -1.28 -18.83
CA ALA A 465 -6.85 -1.75 -18.44
C ALA A 465 -5.69 -1.04 -19.16
N LEU A 466 -5.93 -0.33 -20.26
CA LEU A 466 -4.86 0.31 -21.05
C LEU A 466 -3.97 1.27 -20.25
N PRO A 467 -4.50 2.10 -19.33
CA PRO A 467 -3.65 3.01 -18.54
C PRO A 467 -2.57 2.31 -17.71
N VAL A 468 -2.69 1.01 -17.44
CA VAL A 468 -1.63 0.26 -16.71
C VAL A 468 -0.29 0.26 -17.45
N LEU A 469 -0.29 0.49 -18.76
CA LEU A 469 0.94 0.55 -19.54
C LEU A 469 1.82 1.76 -19.19
N ASP A 470 1.20 2.80 -18.64
CA ASP A 470 1.89 4.01 -18.17
C ASP A 470 2.00 4.05 -16.63
N LEU A 471 1.84 2.90 -15.95
CA LEU A 471 1.89 2.81 -14.49
C LEU A 471 3.27 3.24 -13.98
N ARG A 472 3.31 4.32 -13.23
CA ARG A 472 4.45 4.74 -12.42
C ARG A 472 4.12 4.47 -10.96
N GLN A 473 5.08 3.88 -10.26
CA GLN A 473 4.94 3.54 -8.84
C GLN A 473 5.83 4.47 -8.02
N GLY A 474 5.34 4.94 -6.89
CA GLY A 474 6.07 5.77 -5.96
C GLY A 474 5.47 5.70 -4.57
N LEU A 475 6.14 6.27 -3.60
CA LEU A 475 5.54 6.57 -2.31
C LEU A 475 5.01 8.00 -2.35
N PRO A 476 3.93 8.32 -1.63
CA PRO A 476 3.42 9.68 -1.54
C PRO A 476 4.44 10.58 -0.85
N ASP A 477 4.59 11.77 -1.35
CA ASP A 477 5.35 12.89 -0.80
C ASP A 477 4.41 14.08 -0.50
N GLY A 478 4.97 15.21 -0.07
CA GLY A 478 4.20 16.43 0.22
C GLY A 478 3.33 16.90 -0.94
N SER A 479 3.76 16.68 -2.21
CA SER A 479 2.98 17.05 -3.41
C SER A 479 1.65 16.32 -3.52
N SER A 480 1.55 15.14 -2.91
CA SER A 480 0.38 14.26 -2.94
C SER A 480 -0.66 14.60 -1.87
N GLN A 481 -0.34 15.50 -0.96
CA GLN A 481 -1.21 15.88 0.15
C GLN A 481 -2.31 16.88 -0.30
N SER A 482 -3.24 17.19 0.60
CA SER A 482 -4.27 18.19 0.33
C SER A 482 -3.64 19.57 0.16
N VAL A 483 -4.13 20.39 -0.77
CA VAL A 483 -3.65 21.78 -0.99
C VAL A 483 -3.79 22.69 0.24
N ASP A 484 -4.67 22.34 1.17
CA ASP A 484 -4.85 23.08 2.42
C ASP A 484 -3.88 22.61 3.54
N SER A 485 -3.16 21.48 3.36
CA SER A 485 -2.23 20.96 4.36
C SER A 485 -0.92 21.76 4.40
N THR A 486 -0.27 21.77 5.56
CA THR A 486 1.04 22.40 5.73
C THR A 486 2.11 21.70 4.88
N GLN A 487 2.05 20.37 4.76
CA GLN A 487 2.99 19.57 3.96
C GLN A 487 2.97 19.95 2.48
N PHE A 488 1.77 20.11 1.90
CA PHE A 488 1.64 20.53 0.51
C PHE A 488 2.15 21.95 0.28
N LYS A 489 1.83 22.86 1.19
CA LYS A 489 2.30 24.25 1.11
C LYS A 489 3.81 24.34 1.28
N ALA A 490 4.38 23.59 2.25
CA ALA A 490 5.83 23.51 2.41
C ALA A 490 6.50 22.97 1.14
N TYR A 491 5.98 21.87 0.59
CA TYR A 491 6.48 21.29 -0.66
C TYR A 491 6.49 22.33 -1.80
N THR A 492 5.37 23.04 -1.98
CA THR A 492 5.24 24.05 -3.04
C THR A 492 6.13 25.26 -2.79
N ALA A 493 6.24 25.72 -1.54
CA ALA A 493 7.11 26.83 -1.19
C ALA A 493 8.59 26.48 -1.41
N ILE A 494 9.02 25.26 -1.10
CA ILE A 494 10.36 24.75 -1.39
C ILE A 494 10.59 24.72 -2.91
N GLU A 495 9.65 24.13 -3.67
CA GLU A 495 9.73 24.06 -5.14
C GLU A 495 9.85 25.45 -5.80
N GLU A 496 9.02 26.42 -5.35
CA GLU A 496 8.98 27.76 -5.93
C GLU A 496 10.20 28.62 -5.59
N ASN A 497 10.81 28.43 -4.41
CA ASN A 497 11.88 29.29 -3.91
C ASN A 497 13.28 28.66 -4.00
N PHE A 498 13.39 27.32 -4.06
CA PHE A 498 14.67 26.60 -4.02
C PHE A 498 14.84 25.58 -5.16
N GLY A 499 13.79 25.30 -5.96
CA GLY A 499 13.82 24.30 -7.01
C GLY A 499 13.13 23.00 -6.62
N GLU A 500 12.72 22.21 -7.62
CA GLU A 500 11.99 20.94 -7.43
C GLU A 500 12.83 19.89 -6.69
N GLY A 501 14.15 19.85 -6.96
CA GLY A 501 15.09 18.87 -6.41
C GLY A 501 15.30 18.99 -4.91
N GLN A 502 15.19 20.19 -4.36
CA GLN A 502 15.36 20.46 -2.94
C GLN A 502 14.28 19.76 -2.06
N ASN A 503 13.17 19.33 -2.65
CA ASN A 503 12.19 18.49 -1.98
C ASN A 503 12.65 17.02 -1.79
N GLY A 504 13.80 16.63 -2.34
CA GLY A 504 14.33 15.27 -2.24
C GLY A 504 15.81 15.15 -2.51
N PRO A 505 16.66 15.86 -1.75
CA PRO A 505 18.10 15.80 -1.93
C PRO A 505 18.61 14.37 -1.70
N LEU A 506 19.63 14.00 -2.47
CA LEU A 506 20.32 12.73 -2.33
C LEU A 506 21.56 12.89 -1.45
N LEU A 507 21.81 11.90 -0.59
CA LEU A 507 23.06 11.78 0.14
C LEU A 507 23.95 10.76 -0.55
N VAL A 508 25.03 11.22 -1.16
CA VAL A 508 25.96 10.36 -1.90
C VAL A 508 27.22 10.16 -1.07
N THR A 509 27.63 8.91 -0.90
CA THR A 509 28.86 8.55 -0.20
C THR A 509 29.91 8.01 -1.16
N ALA A 510 31.14 8.45 -1.00
CA ALA A 510 32.29 7.99 -1.78
C ALA A 510 33.43 7.53 -0.87
N ASP A 511 34.02 6.38 -1.15
CA ASP A 511 35.24 5.93 -0.48
C ASP A 511 36.42 6.81 -0.91
N LEU A 512 37.16 7.33 0.04
CA LEU A 512 38.37 8.08 -0.20
C LEU A 512 39.60 7.19 0.03
N PRO A 513 40.71 7.42 -0.73
CA PRO A 513 41.96 6.76 -0.43
C PRO A 513 42.54 7.34 0.85
N GLY A 514 42.60 6.55 1.89
CA GLY A 514 43.12 6.98 3.16
C GLY A 514 42.81 6.02 4.32
N GLY A 515 43.20 6.41 5.51
CA GLY A 515 42.92 5.70 6.73
C GLY A 515 43.38 6.50 7.96
N PRO A 516 42.99 6.05 9.16
CA PRO A 516 43.29 6.78 10.38
C PRO A 516 44.78 7.07 10.55
N ASN A 517 45.16 8.31 10.69
CA ASN A 517 46.52 8.84 10.78
C ASN A 517 47.35 8.76 9.48
N ASP A 518 46.73 8.90 8.34
CA ASP A 518 47.38 9.03 7.03
C ASP A 518 47.50 10.54 6.72
N ASP A 519 48.66 11.15 7.05
CA ASP A 519 48.90 12.57 6.83
C ASP A 519 48.84 12.97 5.34
N GLU A 520 49.05 12.02 4.40
CA GLU A 520 48.97 12.22 2.95
C GLU A 520 47.50 12.22 2.49
N ALA A 521 46.67 11.39 3.11
CA ALA A 521 45.23 11.38 2.85
C ALA A 521 44.53 12.66 3.34
N GLU A 522 44.91 13.13 4.55
CA GLU A 522 44.39 14.38 5.10
C GLU A 522 44.76 15.59 4.22
N ALA A 523 45.99 15.62 3.71
CA ALA A 523 46.45 16.70 2.82
C ALA A 523 45.76 16.72 1.45
N ASN A 524 45.25 15.59 0.98
CA ASN A 524 44.59 15.46 -0.33
C ASN A 524 43.06 15.35 -0.20
N ALA A 525 42.49 15.40 1.00
CA ALA A 525 41.05 15.18 1.19
C ALA A 525 40.20 16.17 0.40
N GLU A 526 40.57 17.43 0.33
CA GLU A 526 39.86 18.47 -0.46
C GLU A 526 39.93 18.18 -1.95
N GLN A 527 41.10 17.81 -2.47
CA GLN A 527 41.24 17.41 -3.89
C GLN A 527 40.37 16.21 -4.23
N TYR A 528 40.33 15.17 -3.37
CA TYR A 528 39.52 13.99 -3.62
C TYR A 528 38.02 14.31 -3.55
N GLN A 529 37.57 15.17 -2.67
CA GLN A 529 36.21 15.67 -2.62
C GLN A 529 35.85 16.44 -3.89
N TYR A 530 36.74 17.33 -4.35
CA TYR A 530 36.54 18.06 -5.59
C TYR A 530 36.39 17.12 -6.80
N GLU A 531 37.29 16.14 -6.97
CA GLU A 531 37.24 15.21 -8.09
C GLU A 531 35.95 14.35 -8.10
N VAL A 532 35.44 13.97 -6.92
CA VAL A 532 34.16 13.28 -6.79
C VAL A 532 32.98 14.22 -7.10
N ALA A 533 32.98 15.43 -6.56
CA ALA A 533 31.91 16.41 -6.79
C ALA A 533 31.81 16.80 -8.27
N ASP A 534 32.96 17.06 -8.92
CA ASP A 534 33.04 17.38 -10.36
C ASP A 534 32.48 16.25 -11.24
N ALA A 535 32.83 14.99 -10.89
CA ALA A 535 32.31 13.83 -11.62
C ALA A 535 30.80 13.63 -11.46
N ILE A 536 30.24 13.92 -10.27
CA ILE A 536 28.78 13.88 -10.01
C ILE A 536 28.09 15.04 -10.72
N TYR A 537 28.63 16.26 -10.63
CA TYR A 537 28.06 17.46 -11.24
C TYR A 537 28.05 17.41 -12.80
N ALA A 538 28.92 16.58 -13.40
CA ALA A 538 28.94 16.35 -14.83
C ALA A 538 27.75 15.52 -15.36
N LEU A 539 26.92 14.92 -14.49
CA LEU A 539 25.72 14.17 -14.88
C LEU A 539 24.59 15.13 -15.34
N GLU A 540 23.73 14.65 -16.27
CA GLU A 540 22.72 15.53 -16.90
C GLU A 540 21.64 16.02 -15.93
N ASP A 541 21.27 15.25 -14.93
CA ASP A 541 20.11 15.51 -14.04
C ASP A 541 20.54 15.99 -12.64
N VAL A 542 21.73 16.54 -12.52
CA VAL A 542 22.26 17.14 -11.28
C VAL A 542 22.21 18.67 -11.39
N GLU A 543 21.52 19.31 -10.46
CA GLU A 543 21.46 20.78 -10.34
C GLU A 543 22.62 21.31 -9.50
N ALA A 544 22.87 20.68 -8.33
CA ALA A 544 23.93 21.11 -7.43
C ALA A 544 24.57 19.93 -6.68
N VAL A 545 25.83 20.11 -6.27
CA VAL A 545 26.60 19.15 -5.45
C VAL A 545 27.41 19.89 -4.40
N ALA A 546 27.26 19.49 -3.14
CA ALA A 546 28.09 20.03 -2.06
C ALA A 546 28.71 18.90 -1.22
N PRO A 547 30.01 18.88 -0.96
CA PRO A 547 30.61 18.04 0.07
C PRO A 547 30.15 18.52 1.45
N ILE A 548 29.52 17.63 2.24
CA ILE A 548 28.97 17.99 3.56
C ILE A 548 29.75 17.40 4.72
N GLY A 549 30.68 16.49 4.47
CA GLY A 549 31.52 15.91 5.50
C GLY A 549 32.45 14.82 5.05
N VAL A 550 33.46 14.56 5.89
CA VAL A 550 34.40 13.44 5.79
C VAL A 550 34.39 12.71 7.12
N SER A 551 34.48 11.38 7.09
CA SER A 551 34.53 10.55 8.30
C SER A 551 35.79 10.83 9.14
N ASP A 552 35.74 10.55 10.45
CA ASP A 552 36.87 10.71 11.36
C ASP A 552 38.11 9.92 10.90
N ASP A 553 37.91 8.80 10.25
CA ASP A 553 38.96 7.94 9.69
C ASP A 553 39.46 8.40 8.31
N GLN A 554 38.96 9.53 7.78
CA GLN A 554 39.35 10.14 6.50
C GLN A 554 39.24 9.18 5.28
N ASN A 555 38.31 8.23 5.35
CA ASN A 555 38.15 7.19 4.32
C ASN A 555 36.80 7.23 3.62
N LEU A 556 35.87 8.10 4.05
CA LEU A 556 34.54 8.24 3.48
C LEU A 556 34.16 9.72 3.42
N ALA A 557 33.75 10.19 2.26
CA ALA A 557 33.14 11.51 2.07
C ALA A 557 31.64 11.39 1.83
N ILE A 558 30.91 12.40 2.25
CA ILE A 558 29.48 12.58 2.00
C ILE A 558 29.26 13.83 1.18
N PHE A 559 28.37 13.70 0.20
CA PHE A 559 27.93 14.78 -0.67
C PHE A 559 26.42 14.92 -0.58
N GLN A 560 25.92 16.12 -0.49
CA GLN A 560 24.52 16.44 -0.84
C GLN A 560 24.48 16.68 -2.34
N VAL A 561 23.57 15.99 -3.01
CA VAL A 561 23.33 16.11 -4.46
C VAL A 561 21.89 16.52 -4.64
N GLU A 562 21.66 17.61 -5.31
CA GLU A 562 20.34 18.11 -5.65
C GLU A 562 20.00 17.68 -7.07
N PRO A 563 18.95 16.85 -7.26
CA PRO A 563 18.45 16.51 -8.59
C PRO A 563 17.81 17.72 -9.27
N ALA A 564 17.82 17.76 -10.60
CA ALA A 564 17.15 18.83 -11.38
C ALA A 564 15.61 18.76 -11.28
N GLU A 565 15.05 17.60 -10.99
CA GLU A 565 13.60 17.41 -10.84
C GLU A 565 13.26 16.81 -9.47
N GLY A 566 11.97 16.84 -9.10
CA GLY A 566 11.49 16.41 -7.80
C GLY A 566 11.69 14.91 -7.50
N PRO A 567 11.55 14.48 -6.22
CA PRO A 567 11.94 13.15 -5.73
C PRO A 567 11.19 11.98 -6.36
N SER A 568 10.04 12.23 -6.96
CA SER A 568 9.19 11.22 -7.61
C SER A 568 9.26 11.25 -9.13
N SER A 569 10.22 11.99 -9.73
CA SER A 569 10.42 12.09 -11.19
C SER A 569 11.14 10.86 -11.76
N GLU A 570 11.01 10.64 -13.09
CA GLU A 570 11.77 9.61 -13.80
C GLU A 570 13.25 9.99 -13.88
N SER A 571 13.54 11.28 -14.01
CA SER A 571 14.89 11.86 -14.02
C SER A 571 15.66 11.55 -12.74
N THR A 572 15.04 11.74 -11.57
CA THR A 572 15.66 11.41 -10.27
C THR A 572 15.87 9.90 -10.09
N GLU A 573 14.93 9.06 -10.60
CA GLU A 573 15.10 7.59 -10.59
C GLU A 573 16.30 7.17 -11.45
N ASP A 574 16.40 7.71 -12.66
CA ASP A 574 17.54 7.44 -13.56
C ASP A 574 18.86 7.95 -12.96
N LEU A 575 18.88 9.14 -12.36
CA LEU A 575 20.06 9.69 -11.67
C LEU A 575 20.55 8.80 -10.52
N VAL A 576 19.65 8.29 -9.68
CA VAL A 576 20.04 7.37 -8.59
C VAL A 576 20.70 6.10 -9.14
N HIS A 577 20.19 5.57 -10.27
CA HIS A 577 20.82 4.42 -10.93
C HIS A 577 22.19 4.78 -11.53
N GLU A 578 22.30 5.92 -12.19
CA GLU A 578 23.53 6.37 -12.82
C GLU A 578 24.63 6.60 -11.77
N LEU A 579 24.31 7.24 -10.64
CA LEU A 579 25.22 7.39 -9.51
C LEU A 579 25.71 6.06 -8.95
N ARG A 580 24.82 5.08 -8.78
CA ARG A 580 25.18 3.74 -8.27
C ARG A 580 26.01 2.91 -9.25
N ASP A 581 25.79 3.11 -10.55
CA ASP A 581 26.51 2.40 -11.62
C ASP A 581 27.83 3.09 -12.02
N MET A 582 28.13 4.29 -11.46
CA MET A 582 29.36 5.02 -11.70
C MET A 582 30.58 4.19 -11.29
N GLU A 583 31.63 4.19 -12.12
CA GLU A 583 32.91 3.55 -11.75
C GLU A 583 33.51 4.24 -10.53
N PRO A 584 34.09 3.50 -9.57
CA PRO A 584 34.75 4.09 -8.41
C PRO A 584 35.82 5.11 -8.82
N ILE A 585 35.78 6.31 -8.27
CA ILE A 585 36.68 7.40 -8.63
C ILE A 585 38.04 7.21 -7.94
N HIS A 586 38.03 6.99 -6.63
CA HIS A 586 39.25 6.80 -5.81
C HIS A 586 39.25 5.52 -4.99
N GLY A 587 38.08 5.01 -4.63
CA GLY A 587 37.90 3.82 -3.79
C GLY A 587 37.80 2.52 -4.53
N GLU A 588 37.53 1.44 -3.81
CA GLU A 588 37.26 0.10 -4.39
C GLU A 588 35.75 -0.12 -4.60
N ALA A 589 34.88 0.63 -3.91
CA ALA A 589 33.43 0.52 -3.97
C ALA A 589 32.79 1.61 -4.87
N PRO A 590 31.67 1.30 -5.55
CA PRO A 590 30.88 2.30 -6.24
C PRO A 590 30.27 3.30 -5.25
N LEU A 591 29.77 4.43 -5.76
CA LEU A 591 29.08 5.42 -4.94
C LEU A 591 27.89 4.81 -4.21
N GLY A 592 27.74 5.12 -2.94
CA GLY A 592 26.56 4.79 -2.17
C GLY A 592 25.55 5.95 -2.27
N VAL A 593 24.26 5.64 -2.48
CA VAL A 593 23.21 6.65 -2.57
C VAL A 593 22.15 6.40 -1.52
N ALA A 594 21.91 7.39 -0.68
CA ALA A 594 20.89 7.44 0.36
C ALA A 594 19.99 8.67 0.19
N GLY A 595 19.12 8.93 1.13
CA GLY A 595 18.11 9.98 1.07
C GLY A 595 16.71 9.40 0.84
N MET A 596 15.68 10.23 1.02
CA MET A 596 14.27 9.81 0.95
C MET A 596 13.91 9.33 -0.47
N ALA A 597 14.32 10.05 -1.51
CA ALA A 597 14.06 9.67 -2.90
C ALA A 597 14.67 8.31 -3.24
N SER A 598 15.95 8.09 -2.90
CA SER A 598 16.65 6.82 -3.10
C SER A 598 15.98 5.65 -2.36
N GLY A 599 15.55 5.86 -1.11
CA GLY A 599 14.80 4.86 -0.33
C GLY A 599 13.45 4.49 -0.97
N ASN A 600 12.73 5.47 -1.47
CA ASN A 600 11.45 5.27 -2.16
C ASN A 600 11.61 4.49 -3.46
N ILE A 601 12.68 4.73 -4.22
CA ILE A 601 13.04 3.99 -5.43
C ILE A 601 13.33 2.53 -5.09
N ASP A 602 14.21 2.27 -4.10
CA ASP A 602 14.55 0.91 -3.65
C ASP A 602 13.30 0.11 -3.21
N ILE A 603 12.39 0.75 -2.45
CA ILE A 603 11.14 0.13 -2.01
C ILE A 603 10.25 -0.21 -3.21
N SER A 604 10.10 0.73 -4.15
CA SER A 604 9.26 0.57 -5.34
C SER A 604 9.76 -0.56 -6.23
N GLU A 605 11.06 -0.63 -6.48
CA GLU A 605 11.69 -1.68 -7.28
C GLU A 605 11.56 -3.07 -6.63
N GLN A 606 11.80 -3.16 -5.32
CA GLN A 606 11.69 -4.43 -4.61
C GLN A 606 10.25 -4.95 -4.61
N ILE A 607 9.26 -4.07 -4.45
CA ILE A 607 7.84 -4.43 -4.52
C ILE A 607 7.47 -4.84 -5.95
N ALA A 608 7.90 -4.08 -6.96
CA ALA A 608 7.67 -4.42 -8.36
C ALA A 608 8.28 -5.77 -8.73
N GLY A 609 9.51 -6.04 -8.27
CA GLY A 609 10.19 -7.33 -8.44
C GLY A 609 9.50 -8.51 -7.74
N ALA A 610 8.86 -8.29 -6.60
CA ALA A 610 8.14 -9.32 -5.85
C ALA A 610 6.75 -9.66 -6.45
N LEU A 611 6.09 -8.70 -7.13
CA LEU A 611 4.73 -8.82 -7.65
C LEU A 611 4.53 -10.03 -8.59
N PRO A 612 5.38 -10.33 -9.60
CA PRO A 612 5.19 -11.48 -10.48
C PRO A 612 5.21 -12.82 -9.73
N THR A 613 6.10 -12.96 -8.74
CA THR A 613 6.21 -14.16 -7.91
C THR A 613 4.95 -14.34 -7.06
N TYR A 614 4.51 -13.30 -6.38
CA TYR A 614 3.31 -13.28 -5.58
C TYR A 614 2.06 -13.62 -6.42
N LEU A 615 1.89 -12.95 -7.56
CA LEU A 615 0.78 -13.20 -8.49
C LEU A 615 0.76 -14.66 -8.97
N THR A 616 1.92 -15.23 -9.29
CA THR A 616 2.04 -16.63 -9.72
C THR A 616 1.57 -17.59 -8.63
N VAL A 617 1.97 -17.36 -7.37
CA VAL A 617 1.55 -18.20 -6.23
C VAL A 617 0.05 -18.07 -5.98
N VAL A 618 -0.49 -16.86 -5.95
CA VAL A 618 -1.92 -16.61 -5.72
C VAL A 618 -2.76 -17.24 -6.83
N VAL A 619 -2.39 -17.04 -8.09
CA VAL A 619 -3.06 -17.64 -9.25
C VAL A 619 -2.97 -19.17 -9.22
N GLY A 620 -1.80 -19.72 -8.96
CA GLY A 620 -1.59 -21.17 -8.88
C GLY A 620 -2.44 -21.83 -7.79
N LEU A 621 -2.45 -21.24 -6.60
CA LEU A 621 -3.23 -21.72 -5.48
C LEU A 621 -4.74 -21.62 -5.75
N SER A 622 -5.16 -20.53 -6.39
CA SER A 622 -6.52 -20.33 -6.89
C SER A 622 -6.98 -21.47 -7.78
N LEU A 623 -6.19 -21.77 -8.80
CA LEU A 623 -6.50 -22.86 -9.73
C LEU A 623 -6.69 -24.18 -8.98
N VAL A 624 -5.85 -24.46 -7.98
CA VAL A 624 -5.98 -25.69 -7.15
C VAL A 624 -7.27 -25.68 -6.33
N ILE A 625 -7.55 -24.59 -5.62
CA ILE A 625 -8.76 -24.49 -4.76
C ILE A 625 -10.03 -24.61 -5.62
N LEU A 626 -10.11 -23.85 -6.72
CA LEU A 626 -11.28 -23.90 -7.61
C LEU A 626 -11.42 -25.27 -8.29
N LEU A 627 -10.30 -25.94 -8.62
CA LEU A 627 -10.32 -27.30 -9.15
C LEU A 627 -10.92 -28.29 -8.14
N LEU A 628 -10.57 -28.18 -6.88
CA LEU A 628 -11.12 -28.99 -5.79
C LEU A 628 -12.63 -28.76 -5.63
N VAL A 629 -13.08 -27.50 -5.68
CA VAL A 629 -14.47 -27.10 -5.48
C VAL A 629 -15.34 -27.50 -6.68
N PHE A 630 -14.93 -27.09 -7.89
CA PHE A 630 -15.77 -27.27 -9.08
C PHE A 630 -15.61 -28.62 -9.79
N ARG A 631 -14.54 -29.37 -9.46
CA ARG A 631 -14.22 -30.65 -10.15
C ARG A 631 -14.29 -30.50 -11.68
N SER A 632 -13.70 -29.43 -12.16
CA SER A 632 -13.61 -29.04 -13.57
C SER A 632 -12.30 -28.30 -13.78
N ILE A 633 -11.65 -28.44 -14.94
CA ILE A 633 -10.47 -27.65 -15.31
C ILE A 633 -10.90 -26.33 -15.96
N PHE A 634 -11.98 -26.31 -16.70
CA PHE A 634 -12.45 -25.16 -17.46
C PHE A 634 -12.89 -24.01 -16.55
N VAL A 635 -13.68 -24.31 -15.52
CA VAL A 635 -14.22 -23.28 -14.60
C VAL A 635 -13.11 -22.51 -13.87
N PRO A 636 -12.11 -23.16 -13.24
CA PRO A 636 -10.97 -22.47 -12.64
C PRO A 636 -10.22 -21.56 -13.61
N VAL A 637 -9.90 -22.07 -14.80
CA VAL A 637 -9.15 -21.28 -15.80
C VAL A 637 -9.93 -20.03 -16.22
N VAL A 638 -11.21 -20.15 -16.53
CA VAL A 638 -12.04 -19.00 -16.92
C VAL A 638 -12.23 -18.03 -15.76
N ALA A 639 -12.41 -18.52 -14.54
CA ALA A 639 -12.54 -17.68 -13.35
C ALA A 639 -11.26 -16.87 -13.07
N THR A 640 -10.10 -17.54 -13.20
CA THR A 640 -8.80 -16.88 -12.97
C THR A 640 -8.46 -15.88 -14.07
N LEU A 641 -8.68 -16.21 -15.35
CA LEU A 641 -8.51 -15.26 -16.45
C LEU A 641 -9.45 -14.06 -16.31
N GLY A 642 -10.69 -14.29 -15.86
CA GLY A 642 -11.64 -13.22 -15.56
C GLY A 642 -11.16 -12.32 -14.43
N PHE A 643 -10.58 -12.89 -13.38
CA PHE A 643 -9.96 -12.13 -12.27
C PHE A 643 -8.78 -11.29 -12.77
N ILE A 644 -7.83 -11.89 -13.49
CA ILE A 644 -6.67 -11.18 -14.04
C ILE A 644 -7.13 -9.96 -14.87
N LEU A 645 -8.13 -10.16 -15.73
CA LEU A 645 -8.67 -9.08 -16.55
C LEU A 645 -9.34 -7.97 -15.72
N SER A 646 -10.11 -8.31 -14.68
CA SER A 646 -10.71 -7.31 -13.78
C SER A 646 -9.69 -6.62 -12.89
N TYR A 647 -8.64 -7.31 -12.49
CA TYR A 647 -7.54 -6.75 -11.72
C TYR A 647 -6.80 -5.67 -12.51
N PHE A 648 -6.34 -5.99 -13.74
CA PHE A 648 -5.67 -5.00 -14.58
C PHE A 648 -6.60 -3.85 -14.97
N ALA A 649 -7.89 -4.11 -15.16
CA ALA A 649 -8.85 -3.04 -15.39
C ALA A 649 -9.06 -2.16 -14.15
N ALA A 650 -9.05 -2.72 -12.94
CA ALA A 650 -9.12 -1.94 -11.71
C ALA A 650 -7.88 -1.08 -11.51
N LEU A 651 -6.69 -1.65 -11.74
CA LEU A 651 -5.43 -0.94 -11.68
C LEU A 651 -5.35 0.17 -12.76
N GLY A 652 -5.83 -0.09 -13.99
CA GLY A 652 -5.94 0.94 -15.02
C GLY A 652 -6.88 2.07 -14.64
N GLY A 653 -7.95 1.78 -13.88
CA GLY A 653 -8.81 2.81 -13.29
C GLY A 653 -8.08 3.64 -12.23
N VAL A 654 -7.22 3.02 -11.41
CA VAL A 654 -6.38 3.74 -10.44
C VAL A 654 -5.41 4.67 -11.16
N VAL A 655 -4.67 4.17 -12.16
CA VAL A 655 -3.76 5.01 -12.97
C VAL A 655 -4.50 6.19 -13.60
N ALA A 656 -5.65 5.94 -14.22
CA ALA A 656 -6.42 7.01 -14.87
C ALA A 656 -6.90 8.09 -13.90
N VAL A 657 -7.22 7.70 -12.65
CA VAL A 657 -7.73 8.63 -11.64
C VAL A 657 -6.59 9.29 -10.89
N TYR A 658 -5.66 8.52 -10.32
CA TYR A 658 -4.64 9.02 -9.39
C TYR A 658 -3.38 9.52 -10.09
N GLN A 659 -3.00 8.96 -11.24
CA GLN A 659 -1.82 9.40 -11.98
C GLN A 659 -2.16 10.37 -13.11
N TRP A 660 -3.27 10.16 -13.85
CA TRP A 660 -3.67 11.07 -14.93
C TRP A 660 -4.65 12.16 -14.48
N GLY A 661 -5.13 12.12 -13.23
CA GLY A 661 -6.04 13.13 -12.67
C GLY A 661 -7.49 13.08 -13.20
N TRP A 662 -7.91 11.97 -13.88
CA TRP A 662 -9.28 11.86 -14.36
C TRP A 662 -10.28 11.84 -13.19
N LEU A 663 -11.34 12.66 -13.29
CA LEU A 663 -12.34 12.80 -12.23
C LEU A 663 -11.82 13.38 -10.90
N GLY A 664 -10.61 13.93 -10.85
CA GLY A 664 -9.99 14.47 -9.63
C GLY A 664 -10.91 15.41 -8.86
N GLY A 665 -11.49 16.42 -9.51
CA GLY A 665 -12.41 17.37 -8.88
C GLY A 665 -13.74 16.76 -8.35
N LEU A 666 -14.13 15.53 -8.80
CA LEU A 666 -15.28 14.79 -8.26
C LEU A 666 -14.92 13.97 -7.03
N LEU A 667 -13.68 13.47 -6.99
CA LEU A 667 -13.19 12.56 -5.97
C LEU A 667 -12.41 13.29 -4.86
N GLY A 668 -12.26 14.61 -4.97
CA GLY A 668 -11.50 15.42 -4.02
C GLY A 668 -9.99 15.31 -4.18
N MET A 669 -9.53 14.87 -5.35
CA MET A 669 -8.11 14.83 -5.71
C MET A 669 -7.75 16.06 -6.53
N GLU A 670 -6.81 16.81 -6.04
CA GLU A 670 -6.37 18.06 -6.66
C GLU A 670 -5.03 17.87 -7.38
N ASN A 671 -4.18 16.99 -6.87
CA ASN A 671 -2.83 16.75 -7.39
C ASN A 671 -2.66 15.28 -7.82
N PRO A 672 -2.53 15.01 -9.13
CA PRO A 672 -2.17 13.69 -9.61
C PRO A 672 -0.68 13.39 -9.36
N GLY A 673 -0.38 12.16 -8.93
CA GLY A 673 0.97 11.70 -8.62
C GLY A 673 1.18 10.22 -8.98
N PRO A 674 2.33 9.63 -8.69
CA PRO A 674 2.58 8.21 -8.91
C PRO A 674 1.60 7.34 -8.12
N VAL A 675 1.32 6.15 -8.63
CA VAL A 675 0.50 5.16 -7.93
C VAL A 675 1.29 4.54 -6.79
N LEU A 676 0.70 4.48 -5.61
CA LEU A 676 1.29 3.89 -4.41
C LEU A 676 1.92 2.52 -4.70
N SER A 677 3.22 2.37 -4.43
CA SER A 677 4.04 1.23 -4.85
C SER A 677 3.50 -0.14 -4.42
N PHE A 678 3.00 -0.26 -3.20
CA PHE A 678 2.45 -1.52 -2.69
C PHE A 678 0.97 -1.76 -3.04
N LEU A 679 0.27 -0.76 -3.61
CA LEU A 679 -1.15 -0.87 -3.96
C LEU A 679 -1.44 -2.02 -4.94
N PRO A 680 -0.70 -2.20 -6.05
CA PRO A 680 -0.93 -3.32 -6.95
C PRO A 680 -0.85 -4.66 -6.24
N THR A 681 0.13 -4.84 -5.37
CA THR A 681 0.38 -6.09 -4.64
C THR A 681 -0.74 -6.39 -3.63
N ILE A 682 -1.16 -5.40 -2.85
CA ILE A 682 -2.27 -5.53 -1.90
C ILE A 682 -3.59 -5.80 -2.64
N MET A 683 -3.85 -5.09 -3.73
CA MET A 683 -5.04 -5.30 -4.56
C MET A 683 -5.15 -6.74 -5.09
N VAL A 684 -4.04 -7.38 -5.49
CA VAL A 684 -4.06 -8.80 -5.88
C VAL A 684 -4.62 -9.65 -4.76
N GLY A 685 -4.08 -9.53 -3.55
CA GLY A 685 -4.48 -10.35 -2.40
C GLY A 685 -5.96 -10.20 -2.04
N ILE A 686 -6.40 -8.95 -1.94
CA ILE A 686 -7.74 -8.62 -1.49
C ILE A 686 -8.77 -8.93 -2.58
N LEU A 687 -8.61 -8.37 -3.78
CA LEU A 687 -9.56 -8.57 -4.89
C LEU A 687 -9.64 -10.03 -5.30
N PHE A 688 -8.51 -10.76 -5.24
CA PHE A 688 -8.52 -12.20 -5.50
C PHE A 688 -9.45 -12.93 -4.53
N GLY A 689 -9.29 -12.72 -3.24
CA GLY A 689 -10.12 -13.33 -2.21
C GLY A 689 -11.61 -13.05 -2.45
N LEU A 690 -11.96 -11.77 -2.64
CA LEU A 690 -13.34 -11.33 -2.88
C LEU A 690 -13.91 -11.86 -4.20
N ALA A 691 -13.12 -11.90 -5.25
CA ALA A 691 -13.54 -12.46 -6.54
C ALA A 691 -13.87 -13.95 -6.43
N MET A 692 -13.09 -14.71 -5.64
CA MET A 692 -13.33 -16.15 -5.45
C MET A 692 -14.64 -16.42 -4.72
N ASP A 693 -15.01 -15.62 -3.75
CA ASP A 693 -16.27 -15.74 -3.01
C ASP A 693 -17.48 -15.66 -3.94
N TYR A 694 -17.51 -14.68 -4.82
CA TYR A 694 -18.60 -14.54 -5.79
C TYR A 694 -18.65 -15.69 -6.80
N MET A 695 -17.48 -16.19 -7.21
CA MET A 695 -17.41 -17.34 -8.10
C MET A 695 -17.92 -18.60 -7.43
N LEU A 696 -17.61 -18.81 -6.16
CA LEU A 696 -18.15 -19.93 -5.38
C LEU A 696 -19.69 -19.91 -5.38
N PHE A 697 -20.31 -18.76 -5.08
CA PHE A 697 -21.77 -18.66 -5.01
C PHE A 697 -22.50 -18.84 -6.36
N ILE A 698 -21.96 -18.30 -7.44
CA ILE A 698 -22.59 -18.44 -8.77
C ILE A 698 -22.28 -19.80 -9.38
N GLY A 699 -21.03 -20.23 -9.27
CA GLY A 699 -20.55 -21.44 -9.93
C GLY A 699 -21.07 -22.73 -9.29
N THR A 700 -21.19 -22.76 -7.94
CA THR A 700 -21.75 -23.92 -7.24
C THR A 700 -23.23 -24.12 -7.58
N GLY A 701 -24.02 -23.04 -7.63
CA GLY A 701 -25.41 -23.13 -8.07
C GLY A 701 -25.56 -23.61 -9.53
N MET A 702 -24.62 -23.26 -10.41
CA MET A 702 -24.58 -23.78 -11.79
C MET A 702 -24.23 -25.28 -11.80
N ARG A 703 -23.26 -25.68 -10.99
CA ARG A 703 -22.84 -27.08 -10.87
C ARG A 703 -23.95 -27.95 -10.27
N GLU A 704 -24.62 -27.50 -9.23
CA GLU A 704 -25.73 -28.20 -8.60
C GLU A 704 -26.84 -28.48 -9.59
N ALA A 705 -27.25 -27.47 -10.35
CA ALA A 705 -28.26 -27.67 -11.41
C ALA A 705 -27.80 -28.69 -12.46
N TYR A 706 -26.52 -28.70 -12.83
CA TYR A 706 -25.97 -29.66 -13.79
C TYR A 706 -25.95 -31.10 -13.24
N VAL A 707 -25.47 -31.27 -11.99
CA VAL A 707 -25.43 -32.61 -11.35
C VAL A 707 -26.82 -33.18 -11.13
N HIS A 708 -27.84 -32.32 -10.94
CA HIS A 708 -29.26 -32.77 -10.87
C HIS A 708 -29.90 -33.02 -12.22
N GLY A 709 -29.13 -33.08 -13.30
CA GLY A 709 -29.57 -33.52 -14.63
C GLY A 709 -30.06 -32.41 -15.55
N ALA A 710 -29.91 -31.12 -15.18
CA ALA A 710 -30.23 -30.06 -16.13
C ALA A 710 -29.18 -30.02 -17.26
N PRO A 711 -29.60 -29.83 -18.54
CA PRO A 711 -28.65 -29.60 -19.63
C PRO A 711 -27.67 -28.45 -19.27
N ALA A 712 -26.37 -28.58 -19.59
CA ALA A 712 -25.33 -27.65 -19.17
C ALA A 712 -25.68 -26.18 -19.42
N ARG A 713 -26.23 -25.85 -20.60
CA ARG A 713 -26.65 -24.47 -20.91
C ARG A 713 -27.81 -23.95 -20.06
N LEU A 714 -28.70 -24.84 -19.65
CA LEU A 714 -29.84 -24.52 -18.80
C LEU A 714 -29.39 -24.38 -17.35
N ALA A 715 -28.48 -25.24 -16.88
CA ALA A 715 -27.87 -25.20 -15.57
C ALA A 715 -27.17 -23.85 -15.31
N VAL A 716 -26.43 -23.30 -16.29
CA VAL A 716 -25.85 -21.97 -16.22
C VAL A 716 -26.90 -20.90 -15.95
N VAL A 717 -28.04 -20.92 -16.65
CA VAL A 717 -29.07 -19.86 -16.46
C VAL A 717 -29.81 -20.05 -15.14
N GLN A 718 -30.03 -21.28 -14.68
CA GLN A 718 -30.69 -21.57 -13.41
C GLN A 718 -29.82 -21.14 -12.22
N GLY A 719 -28.55 -21.58 -12.19
CA GLY A 719 -27.61 -21.22 -11.16
C GLY A 719 -27.35 -19.69 -11.09
N PHE A 720 -27.19 -19.05 -12.25
CA PHE A 720 -27.07 -17.59 -12.31
C PHE A 720 -28.30 -16.86 -11.73
N ARG A 721 -29.49 -17.28 -12.03
CA ARG A 721 -30.72 -16.67 -11.48
C ARG A 721 -30.82 -16.84 -9.96
N ALA A 722 -30.38 -17.96 -9.44
CA ALA A 722 -30.41 -18.24 -8.00
C ALA A 722 -29.42 -17.38 -7.22
N GLY A 723 -28.20 -17.17 -7.76
CA GLY A 723 -27.11 -16.44 -7.09
C GLY A 723 -27.11 -14.93 -7.33
N ARG A 724 -27.57 -14.44 -8.49
CA ARG A 724 -27.35 -13.04 -8.93
C ARG A 724 -27.81 -11.97 -7.92
N SER A 725 -28.94 -12.18 -7.23
CA SER A 725 -29.49 -11.19 -6.31
C SER A 725 -28.63 -11.03 -5.05
N VAL A 726 -28.01 -12.11 -4.62
CA VAL A 726 -27.14 -12.14 -3.44
C VAL A 726 -25.81 -11.49 -3.78
N VAL A 727 -25.22 -11.88 -4.92
CA VAL A 727 -23.96 -11.28 -5.40
C VAL A 727 -24.10 -9.78 -5.70
N THR A 728 -25.22 -9.35 -6.31
CA THR A 728 -25.47 -7.90 -6.52
C THR A 728 -25.51 -7.14 -5.20
N ALA A 729 -26.19 -7.71 -4.20
CA ALA A 729 -26.31 -7.09 -2.88
C ALA A 729 -24.95 -6.96 -2.19
N ALA A 730 -24.21 -8.06 -2.14
CA ALA A 730 -22.87 -8.13 -1.59
C ALA A 730 -21.93 -7.12 -2.27
N ALA A 731 -21.91 -7.11 -3.60
CA ALA A 731 -21.09 -6.16 -4.36
C ALA A 731 -21.43 -4.70 -4.05
N ILE A 732 -22.72 -4.32 -4.01
CA ILE A 732 -23.12 -2.95 -3.71
C ILE A 732 -22.71 -2.55 -2.28
N ILE A 733 -22.82 -3.44 -1.31
CA ILE A 733 -22.40 -3.19 0.07
C ILE A 733 -20.89 -2.99 0.13
N MET A 734 -20.11 -3.85 -0.49
CA MET A 734 -18.65 -3.72 -0.50
C MET A 734 -18.18 -2.46 -1.22
N ILE A 735 -18.79 -2.15 -2.39
CA ILE A 735 -18.52 -0.88 -3.10
C ILE A 735 -18.85 0.30 -2.20
N SER A 736 -19.93 0.23 -1.40
CA SER A 736 -20.30 1.32 -0.49
C SER A 736 -19.31 1.45 0.68
N VAL A 737 -18.82 0.35 1.23
CA VAL A 737 -17.86 0.37 2.33
C VAL A 737 -16.50 0.86 1.84
N PHE A 738 -15.93 0.26 0.79
CA PHE A 738 -14.66 0.71 0.21
C PHE A 738 -14.77 2.11 -0.39
N GLY A 739 -15.91 2.43 -1.01
CA GLY A 739 -16.20 3.74 -1.57
C GLY A 739 -16.28 4.87 -0.52
N GLY A 740 -16.52 4.54 0.75
CA GLY A 740 -16.39 5.49 1.86
C GLY A 740 -14.97 5.99 2.04
N PHE A 741 -13.99 5.10 1.89
CA PHE A 741 -12.57 5.42 2.04
C PHE A 741 -11.99 6.26 0.89
N ILE A 742 -12.65 6.35 -0.26
CA ILE A 742 -12.24 7.22 -1.38
C ILE A 742 -12.15 8.70 -0.95
N PHE A 743 -12.98 9.09 0.02
CA PHE A 743 -13.03 10.47 0.53
C PHE A 743 -12.18 10.67 1.79
N SER A 744 -11.19 9.82 2.00
CA SER A 744 -10.16 10.02 3.04
C SER A 744 -9.26 11.19 2.67
N GLU A 745 -8.84 11.95 3.65
CA GLU A 745 -7.89 13.06 3.50
C GLU A 745 -6.50 12.54 3.09
N MET A 746 -6.16 11.29 3.44
CA MET A 746 -4.91 10.64 3.03
C MET A 746 -5.04 9.97 1.66
N MET A 747 -4.20 10.36 0.71
CA MET A 747 -4.18 9.80 -0.65
C MET A 747 -3.93 8.27 -0.67
N MET A 748 -3.09 7.76 0.24
CA MET A 748 -2.83 6.33 0.39
C MET A 748 -4.13 5.54 0.61
N ILE A 749 -4.94 5.95 1.59
CA ILE A 749 -6.19 5.28 1.95
C ILE A 749 -7.22 5.45 0.84
N SER A 750 -7.31 6.65 0.26
CA SER A 750 -8.21 6.99 -0.83
C SER A 750 -7.96 6.11 -2.06
N SER A 751 -6.70 5.93 -2.48
CA SER A 751 -6.31 5.11 -3.63
C SER A 751 -6.63 3.62 -3.44
N VAL A 752 -6.35 3.07 -2.25
CA VAL A 752 -6.72 1.70 -1.88
C VAL A 752 -8.24 1.53 -1.89
N GLY A 753 -8.98 2.47 -1.27
CA GLY A 753 -10.44 2.48 -1.24
C GLY A 753 -11.06 2.48 -2.64
N PHE A 754 -10.57 3.34 -3.54
CA PHE A 754 -10.98 3.40 -4.94
C PHE A 754 -10.65 2.10 -5.69
N GLY A 755 -9.39 1.64 -5.62
CA GLY A 755 -8.94 0.44 -6.31
C GLY A 755 -9.79 -0.78 -5.95
N LEU A 756 -10.10 -0.95 -4.65
CA LEU A 756 -10.95 -2.04 -4.16
C LEU A 756 -12.42 -1.86 -4.56
N ALA A 757 -13.01 -0.65 -4.41
CA ALA A 757 -14.39 -0.38 -4.79
C ALA A 757 -14.61 -0.59 -6.29
N PHE A 758 -13.72 -0.04 -7.10
CA PHE A 758 -13.77 -0.13 -8.55
C PHE A 758 -13.48 -1.58 -9.03
N GLY A 759 -12.51 -2.26 -8.41
CA GLY A 759 -12.21 -3.66 -8.68
C GLY A 759 -13.42 -4.58 -8.41
N VAL A 760 -14.09 -4.41 -7.26
CA VAL A 760 -15.34 -5.13 -6.95
C VAL A 760 -16.45 -4.80 -7.94
N LEU A 761 -16.58 -3.53 -8.34
CA LEU A 761 -17.55 -3.11 -9.37
C LEU A 761 -17.33 -3.85 -10.68
N LEU A 762 -16.10 -3.86 -11.18
CA LEU A 762 -15.76 -4.51 -12.45
C LEU A 762 -15.88 -6.04 -12.36
N ASP A 763 -15.37 -6.67 -11.30
CA ASP A 763 -15.45 -8.12 -11.14
C ASP A 763 -16.90 -8.59 -11.00
N ALA A 764 -17.67 -8.01 -10.09
CA ALA A 764 -19.03 -8.47 -9.85
C ALA A 764 -19.95 -8.28 -11.06
N PHE A 765 -19.90 -7.12 -11.73
CA PHE A 765 -20.87 -6.79 -12.78
C PHE A 765 -20.41 -7.19 -14.18
N LEU A 766 -19.15 -6.98 -14.54
CA LEU A 766 -18.65 -7.31 -15.88
C LEU A 766 -18.14 -8.74 -15.95
N VAL A 767 -17.37 -9.21 -14.96
CA VAL A 767 -16.82 -10.57 -15.00
C VAL A 767 -17.89 -11.58 -14.55
N ARG A 768 -18.42 -11.48 -13.33
CA ARG A 768 -19.30 -12.52 -12.75
C ARG A 768 -20.70 -12.52 -13.32
N MET A 769 -21.27 -11.36 -13.64
CA MET A 769 -22.63 -11.30 -14.17
C MET A 769 -22.72 -11.32 -15.69
N LEU A 770 -21.68 -10.89 -16.41
CA LEU A 770 -21.73 -10.80 -17.86
C LEU A 770 -20.81 -11.82 -18.54
N LEU A 771 -19.51 -11.84 -18.21
CA LEU A 771 -18.49 -12.67 -18.87
C LEU A 771 -18.63 -14.16 -18.52
N ILE A 772 -18.58 -14.51 -17.23
CA ILE A 772 -18.60 -15.92 -16.77
C ILE A 772 -19.84 -16.68 -17.27
N PRO A 773 -21.09 -16.20 -17.08
CA PRO A 773 -22.25 -16.91 -17.59
C PRO A 773 -22.27 -17.07 -19.12
N ALA A 774 -21.72 -16.08 -19.83
CA ALA A 774 -21.64 -16.12 -21.29
C ALA A 774 -20.62 -17.17 -21.77
N VAL A 775 -19.43 -17.20 -21.19
CA VAL A 775 -18.37 -18.16 -21.55
C VAL A 775 -18.76 -19.59 -21.13
N MET A 776 -19.35 -19.78 -19.95
CA MET A 776 -19.86 -21.08 -19.49
C MET A 776 -20.97 -21.58 -20.38
N HIS A 777 -21.87 -20.70 -20.85
CA HIS A 777 -22.91 -21.06 -21.79
C HIS A 777 -22.35 -21.49 -23.16
N LEU A 778 -21.32 -20.80 -23.66
CA LEU A 778 -20.66 -21.15 -24.93
C LEU A 778 -19.93 -22.49 -24.83
N ALA A 779 -19.28 -22.79 -23.73
CA ALA A 779 -18.56 -24.03 -23.47
C ALA A 779 -19.53 -25.25 -23.34
N GLY A 780 -20.74 -25.03 -22.82
CA GLY A 780 -21.71 -26.10 -22.62
C GLY A 780 -21.18 -27.25 -21.77
N ASP A 781 -21.24 -28.50 -22.25
CA ASP A 781 -20.78 -29.68 -21.49
C ASP A 781 -19.26 -29.69 -21.25
N ALA A 782 -18.48 -29.03 -22.10
CA ALA A 782 -17.04 -28.90 -21.93
C ALA A 782 -16.70 -28.10 -20.67
N ALA A 783 -17.58 -27.21 -20.19
CA ALA A 783 -17.38 -26.45 -18.96
C ALA A 783 -17.23 -27.32 -17.70
N TRP A 784 -17.77 -28.54 -17.73
CA TRP A 784 -17.77 -29.49 -16.61
C TRP A 784 -16.82 -30.68 -16.82
N TRP A 785 -15.95 -30.60 -17.83
CA TRP A 785 -15.03 -31.70 -18.16
C TRP A 785 -13.91 -31.81 -17.11
N LEU A 786 -13.66 -33.07 -16.68
CA LEU A 786 -12.58 -33.46 -15.80
C LEU A 786 -11.95 -34.79 -16.30
N PRO A 787 -10.63 -34.90 -16.37
CA PRO A 787 -9.97 -36.18 -16.71
C PRO A 787 -10.25 -37.25 -15.64
N LYS A 788 -10.55 -38.49 -16.09
CA LYS A 788 -10.88 -39.60 -15.18
C LYS A 788 -9.82 -39.94 -14.13
N TRP A 789 -8.54 -39.68 -14.40
CA TRP A 789 -7.48 -39.92 -13.43
C TRP A 789 -7.55 -38.89 -12.30
N LEU A 790 -7.89 -37.66 -12.62
CA LEU A 790 -8.02 -36.56 -11.67
C LEU A 790 -9.30 -36.68 -10.84
N GLU A 791 -10.37 -37.16 -11.44
CA GLU A 791 -11.64 -37.43 -10.76
C GLU A 791 -11.51 -38.45 -9.62
N ARG A 792 -10.57 -39.43 -9.73
CA ARG A 792 -10.31 -40.41 -8.68
C ARG A 792 -9.49 -39.90 -7.50
N VAL A 793 -8.69 -38.85 -7.72
CA VAL A 793 -7.81 -38.29 -6.72
C VAL A 793 -8.48 -37.16 -5.94
N LEU A 794 -9.36 -36.39 -6.59
CA LEU A 794 -10.02 -35.24 -5.97
C LEU A 794 -11.13 -35.68 -4.99
N PRO A 795 -11.11 -35.19 -3.74
CA PRO A 795 -12.17 -35.39 -2.78
C PRO A 795 -13.50 -34.78 -3.28
N ASP A 796 -14.61 -35.35 -2.87
CA ASP A 796 -15.93 -34.75 -3.12
C ASP A 796 -16.23 -33.75 -1.97
N VAL A 797 -16.07 -32.48 -2.26
CA VAL A 797 -16.25 -31.39 -1.28
C VAL A 797 -17.61 -30.74 -1.53
N ASP A 798 -18.57 -31.00 -0.65
CA ASP A 798 -19.88 -30.32 -0.64
C ASP A 798 -19.74 -28.94 0.02
N VAL A 799 -19.43 -27.91 -0.78
CA VAL A 799 -19.22 -26.54 -0.29
C VAL A 799 -20.53 -25.87 0.15
N GLU A 800 -21.64 -26.16 -0.51
CA GLU A 800 -22.96 -25.58 -0.18
C GLU A 800 -23.73 -26.36 0.89
N GLY A 801 -23.27 -27.53 1.31
CA GLY A 801 -23.98 -28.34 2.28
C GLY A 801 -25.33 -28.89 1.71
N SER A 802 -25.44 -29.06 0.42
CA SER A 802 -26.68 -29.54 -0.26
C SER A 802 -27.09 -30.95 0.19
N ALA A 803 -26.14 -31.80 0.55
CA ALA A 803 -26.40 -33.10 1.15
C ALA A 803 -27.05 -32.97 2.54
N LEU A 804 -26.61 -31.99 3.32
CA LEU A 804 -27.18 -31.70 4.65
C LEU A 804 -28.63 -31.20 4.52
N GLU A 805 -28.88 -30.25 3.61
CA GLU A 805 -30.23 -29.69 3.40
C GLU A 805 -31.24 -30.77 2.97
N ARG A 806 -30.85 -31.68 2.08
CA ARG A 806 -31.70 -32.84 1.68
C ARG A 806 -31.97 -33.78 2.83
N ALA A 807 -30.97 -34.08 3.65
CA ALA A 807 -31.12 -34.98 4.78
C ALA A 807 -32.10 -34.46 5.85
N HIS A 808 -32.22 -33.15 6.02
CA HIS A 808 -33.08 -32.53 7.03
C HIS A 808 -34.45 -32.07 6.53
N LEU A 809 -34.61 -31.69 5.24
CA LEU A 809 -35.87 -31.20 4.70
C LEU A 809 -36.75 -32.31 4.12
N HIS A 810 -36.20 -33.50 3.79
CA HIS A 810 -36.94 -34.64 3.20
C HIS A 810 -37.18 -35.79 4.18
N GLN A 811 -36.85 -35.63 5.48
CA GLN A 811 -37.18 -36.62 6.49
C GLN A 811 -38.67 -36.64 6.90
N ASP A 812 -39.49 -35.70 6.40
CA ASP A 812 -40.93 -35.62 6.70
C ASP A 812 -41.85 -36.20 5.62
N GLU A 813 -41.35 -36.83 4.53
CA GLU A 813 -42.20 -37.68 3.67
C GLU A 813 -42.29 -39.04 4.32
N PRO A 814 -43.50 -39.48 4.73
CA PRO A 814 -43.68 -40.85 5.22
C PRO A 814 -43.32 -41.80 4.06
N THR A 815 -42.34 -42.65 4.31
CA THR A 815 -42.06 -43.81 3.47
C THR A 815 -43.39 -44.55 3.22
N GLU A 816 -43.97 -44.45 2.04
CA GLU A 816 -44.95 -45.43 1.61
C GLU A 816 -44.22 -46.76 1.65
N GLU A 817 -44.50 -47.54 2.69
CA GLU A 817 -44.19 -48.96 2.74
C GLU A 817 -44.88 -49.60 1.51
N THR A 818 -44.11 -49.87 0.50
CA THR A 818 -44.51 -50.82 -0.59
C THR A 818 -44.64 -52.17 0.03
N ASP A 819 -45.92 -52.58 0.19
CA ASP A 819 -46.40 -53.87 0.66
C ASP A 819 -46.09 -54.96 -0.44
N GLU A 820 -44.82 -55.35 -0.54
CA GLU A 820 -44.30 -56.36 -1.47
C GLU A 820 -43.75 -57.60 -0.75
N ASP A 821 -44.42 -58.06 0.34
CA ASP A 821 -44.13 -59.31 0.99
C ASP A 821 -45.45 -60.08 1.35
N ARG A 822 -46.36 -60.22 0.43
CA ARG A 822 -47.39 -61.26 0.53
C ARG A 822 -47.07 -62.33 -0.46
N LYS A 823 -46.42 -63.41 0.00
CA LYS A 823 -46.37 -64.69 -0.67
C LYS A 823 -47.82 -65.26 -0.93
N PRO A 824 -48.20 -65.71 -2.11
CA PRO A 824 -49.43 -66.42 -2.32
C PRO A 824 -49.32 -67.87 -1.82
N THR A 825 -50.21 -68.21 -0.94
CA THR A 825 -50.46 -69.64 -0.57
C THR A 825 -51.14 -70.30 -1.72
N GLU A 826 -50.63 -71.46 -2.16
CA GLU A 826 -51.21 -72.45 -3.05
C GLU A 826 -52.58 -72.87 -2.59
N GLU A 827 -53.57 -72.87 -3.48
CA GLU A 827 -54.71 -73.80 -3.42
C GLU A 827 -55.11 -74.28 -4.82
N ILE A 828 -55.19 -75.57 -4.96
CA ILE A 828 -55.37 -76.58 -5.91
C ILE A 828 -56.69 -76.43 -6.72
N GLU A 829 -56.56 -76.78 -8.05
CA GLU A 829 -57.52 -77.09 -9.08
C GLU A 829 -58.85 -77.80 -8.63
N PRO A 830 -59.95 -77.93 -9.43
CA PRO A 830 -59.85 -78.31 -10.82
C PRO A 830 -61.01 -77.86 -11.77
N GLY A 831 -60.73 -78.00 -13.08
CA GLY A 831 -61.62 -78.68 -14.03
C GLY A 831 -62.48 -77.85 -14.98
N ALA A 832 -62.37 -78.21 -16.27
CA ALA A 832 -63.27 -78.16 -17.37
C ALA A 832 -63.58 -76.92 -18.16
N ASP A 833 -63.00 -76.70 -19.28
CA ASP A 833 -63.36 -77.18 -20.59
C ASP A 833 -64.30 -76.27 -21.42
N VAL A 834 -63.89 -76.03 -22.64
CA VAL A 834 -64.71 -75.81 -23.84
C VAL A 834 -64.86 -74.38 -24.43
N THR A 835 -64.20 -74.32 -25.56
CA THR A 835 -64.59 -73.77 -26.89
C THR A 835 -64.76 -72.29 -27.20
N SER A 836 -63.94 -71.92 -28.15
CA SER A 836 -64.29 -71.34 -29.47
C SER A 836 -64.64 -69.87 -29.61
N GLY A 837 -63.93 -69.26 -30.51
CA GLY A 837 -64.54 -68.51 -31.59
C GLY A 837 -64.00 -67.05 -31.80
N ARG A 838 -63.14 -67.00 -32.77
CA ARG A 838 -63.05 -65.94 -33.81
C ARG A 838 -63.81 -64.60 -33.61
N HIS A 839 -63.17 -63.48 -33.56
CA HIS A 839 -62.98 -62.62 -34.75
C HIS A 839 -61.94 -61.54 -34.43
#